data_6c8e3cc20431e95c3208bd9b9ff4909d
#
_entry.id   6c8e3cc20431e95c3208bd9b9ff4909d
#
_cell.length_a   1.000
_cell.length_b   1.000
_cell.length_c   1.000
_cell.angle_alpha   90.00
_cell.angle_beta   90.00
_cell.angle_gamma   90.00
#
_symmetry.space_group_name_H-M   'P 1'
#
loop_
_entity.id
_entity.type
_entity.pdbx_description
1 polymer ?
#
loop_
_entity_poly.entity_id
_entity_poly.type
_entity_poly.pdbx_seq_one_letter_code
_entity_poly.pdbx_strand_id
1 'polypeptide(L)'
;MALAELAGAQGAWAQTATSAADAASAASAASGVSTAASSAAKRAATSANARVESQLNVLSVTANRIGTTDPTKSAATVSVITSDDMEENNAKDIKDALKYEPGVAVNRQAYRPSGIGSSTGRAGNDGINIRGLEGNQVLLLEDGIPLPQSFSFGSGSAGRGDYLNTDLYERVEVLRGPASVLYGSDGLTGAVNFVTKDPSDLLNIYGKKTYFSVRTGYDSSDRSWGGTATTAFSTANGAVQGLLMLSGRHGHELDNHGSTGGTGASRDEADPATYNNRSALAKLVFRLSSTDKLKLTAETLNNSNEVDSLYEIGNYTANTTSYNTTNNVTSNRVKLEWDHDDETNRWVQHVKSSVFYRNAATDQSLLIGETTTDVTRYNHYGESIVGGNTVAESSFKTGPFSHKLVYGFDLSVSQYNTNSNGNTVDTTSGYLETFPKTQTLNLGAYMQDSISWNKLTFVPGLRFDYYHMTPDADNTYTSAASASTQPLSNSSGNALSPRLAFLYEISPAMVPYVQYARGFRAPSANQVNSYYGGGVAASMYHTYYEQVGNPNLKPETSNSFEAGMRGKLAFGTNRVSYSASAFYGRYKNFIDSEVVGGSLTSASDPEKFQYINFSKATIKGVEAKFDWFAGDSVEVKGGVAYTDGTEQNTDGTSSGIMSIPPIAAVMGITYRADDRWFVGADVTYNSRRDTSDVNTSSTKYFSTPSYTIVDLHAGYKITQHVSLTAGINNLFNRKYWRWSDVRDLSASSSYATLNSYTAPGRNFNVGMKIDF
;
A
#
# COMPACT_ATOMS: atom_id res chain seq x y z
N MET A 1 -17.18 12.22 35.70
CA MET A 1 -17.30 12.94 36.96
C MET A 1 -16.17 13.96 37.04
N ALA A 2 -16.51 15.21 37.28
CA ALA A 2 -15.67 16.39 37.44
C ALA A 2 -15.26 17.11 36.14
N LEU A 3 -16.14 18.00 35.73
CA LEU A 3 -15.86 19.26 35.05
C LEU A 3 -17.09 20.14 35.24
N ALA A 4 -17.09 20.89 36.29
CA ALA A 4 -17.97 22.06 36.49
C ALA A 4 -17.21 23.04 37.40
N GLU A 5 -17.48 24.31 37.14
CA GLU A 5 -17.16 25.50 37.87
C GLU A 5 -15.88 26.25 37.46
N LEU A 6 -16.16 27.30 36.69
CA LEU A 6 -15.92 28.69 37.16
C LEU A 6 -16.58 29.67 36.18
N ALA A 7 -17.75 30.14 36.63
CA ALA A 7 -18.40 31.32 36.10
C ALA A 7 -18.25 32.45 37.13
N GLY A 8 -18.14 33.68 36.63
CA GLY A 8 -18.58 34.85 37.36
C GLY A 8 -17.54 35.91 37.67
N ALA A 9 -17.64 37.03 37.01
CA ALA A 9 -17.84 38.32 37.71
C ALA A 9 -17.96 39.46 36.69
N GLN A 10 -19.02 40.20 36.93
CA GLN A 10 -19.50 41.40 36.25
C GLN A 10 -18.68 42.65 36.63
N GLY A 11 -18.79 43.67 35.81
CA GLY A 11 -18.44 45.03 36.22
C GLY A 11 -18.63 46.06 35.11
N ALA A 12 -19.66 46.85 35.22
CA ALA A 12 -20.28 47.81 34.31
C ALA A 12 -19.68 49.23 34.45
N TRP A 13 -20.12 50.09 33.46
CA TRP A 13 -20.22 51.57 33.44
C TRP A 13 -19.01 52.39 33.03
N ALA A 14 -19.14 53.09 31.90
CA ALA A 14 -19.48 54.54 31.89
C ALA A 14 -19.63 55.06 30.44
N GLN A 15 -20.78 55.68 30.19
CA GLN A 15 -21.04 56.57 29.05
C GLN A 15 -20.40 57.93 29.33
N THR A 16 -19.93 58.66 28.33
CA THR A 16 -20.44 59.90 27.76
C THR A 16 -19.33 60.66 27.03
N ALA A 17 -19.68 61.13 25.92
CA ALA A 17 -19.53 62.49 25.31
C ALA A 17 -19.08 62.47 23.87
N THR A 18 -20.05 62.79 23.07
CA THR A 18 -20.01 63.16 21.66
C THR A 18 -19.28 64.45 21.37
N SER A 19 -18.54 64.57 20.26
CA SER A 19 -18.85 65.52 19.17
C SER A 19 -17.73 65.69 18.17
N ALA A 20 -18.11 65.79 16.91
CA ALA A 20 -17.44 66.49 15.82
C ALA A 20 -16.06 66.02 15.30
N ALA A 21 -15.86 64.67 15.23
CA ALA A 21 -14.73 64.13 14.46
C ALA A 21 -15.16 63.05 13.44
N ASP A 22 -16.49 62.84 13.23
CA ASP A 22 -17.00 61.67 12.53
C ASP A 22 -17.05 61.74 11.00
N ALA A 23 -16.78 62.88 10.39
CA ALA A 23 -16.77 62.99 8.91
C ALA A 23 -15.40 62.72 8.25
N ALA A 24 -14.31 62.85 8.98
CA ALA A 24 -12.97 62.56 8.44
C ALA A 24 -12.54 61.09 8.71
N SER A 25 -13.14 60.44 9.72
CA SER A 25 -12.87 59.06 10.07
C SER A 25 -13.58 58.03 9.14
N ALA A 26 -14.72 58.37 8.59
CA ALA A 26 -15.47 57.50 7.67
C ALA A 26 -14.75 57.34 6.30
N ALA A 27 -14.11 58.42 5.79
CA ALA A 27 -13.34 58.33 4.55
C ALA A 27 -12.00 57.56 4.70
N SER A 28 -11.39 57.64 5.88
CA SER A 28 -10.15 56.87 6.20
C SER A 28 -10.46 55.36 6.47
N ALA A 29 -11.62 55.07 7.10
CA ALA A 29 -12.06 53.68 7.32
C ALA A 29 -12.47 52.98 6.02
N ALA A 30 -13.09 53.70 5.06
CA ALA A 30 -13.46 53.12 3.77
C ALA A 30 -12.20 52.87 2.87
N SER A 31 -11.17 53.71 2.94
CA SER A 31 -9.91 53.42 2.25
C SER A 31 -9.08 52.33 2.93
N GLY A 32 -9.12 52.21 4.24
CA GLY A 32 -8.47 51.13 5.01
C GLY A 32 -9.10 49.75 4.78
N VAL A 33 -10.45 49.69 4.65
CA VAL A 33 -11.17 48.44 4.33
C VAL A 33 -10.86 48.01 2.88
N SER A 34 -10.81 48.96 1.93
CA SER A 34 -10.47 48.64 0.53
C SER A 34 -9.03 48.15 0.38
N THR A 35 -8.06 48.73 1.09
CA THR A 35 -6.67 48.30 1.05
C THR A 35 -6.45 46.98 1.82
N ALA A 36 -7.17 46.76 2.93
CA ALA A 36 -7.13 45.48 3.66
C ALA A 36 -7.78 44.35 2.86
N ALA A 37 -8.91 44.61 2.19
CA ALA A 37 -9.55 43.64 1.30
C ALA A 37 -8.68 43.32 0.06
N SER A 38 -8.03 44.31 -0.54
CA SER A 38 -7.12 44.08 -1.65
C SER A 38 -5.82 43.37 -1.24
N SER A 39 -5.30 43.65 -0.04
CA SER A 39 -4.14 42.95 0.50
C SER A 39 -4.47 41.51 0.93
N ALA A 40 -5.66 41.26 1.46
CA ALA A 40 -6.14 39.92 1.78
C ALA A 40 -6.39 39.08 0.52
N ALA A 41 -7.03 39.67 -0.51
CA ALA A 41 -7.20 39.03 -1.81
C ALA A 41 -5.88 38.73 -2.51
N LYS A 42 -4.89 39.63 -2.41
CA LYS A 42 -3.56 39.41 -2.97
C LYS A 42 -2.76 38.35 -2.21
N ARG A 43 -2.93 38.24 -0.88
CA ARG A 43 -2.35 37.17 -0.06
C ARG A 43 -3.02 35.82 -0.35
N ALA A 44 -4.35 35.79 -0.50
CA ALA A 44 -5.07 34.59 -0.86
C ALA A 44 -4.70 34.08 -2.25
N ALA A 45 -4.57 34.97 -3.24
CA ALA A 45 -4.10 34.60 -4.58
C ALA A 45 -2.64 34.11 -4.59
N THR A 46 -1.78 34.66 -3.72
CA THR A 46 -0.38 34.20 -3.59
C THR A 46 -0.31 32.82 -2.94
N SER A 47 -1.13 32.54 -1.92
CA SER A 47 -1.19 31.23 -1.26
C SER A 47 -1.82 30.16 -2.16
N ALA A 48 -2.86 30.50 -2.93
CA ALA A 48 -3.49 29.61 -3.89
C ALA A 48 -2.52 29.23 -5.03
N ASN A 49 -1.79 30.20 -5.60
CA ASN A 49 -0.75 29.92 -6.59
C ASN A 49 0.38 29.03 -6.02
N ALA A 50 0.84 29.31 -4.81
CA ALA A 50 1.88 28.50 -4.17
C ALA A 50 1.41 27.06 -3.97
N ARG A 51 0.15 26.84 -3.63
CA ARG A 51 -0.43 25.50 -3.50
C ARG A 51 -0.53 24.80 -4.86
N VAL A 52 -1.08 25.44 -5.89
CA VAL A 52 -1.17 24.89 -7.25
C VAL A 52 0.22 24.50 -7.76
N GLU A 53 1.23 25.34 -7.56
CA GLU A 53 2.61 25.03 -7.91
C GLU A 53 3.17 23.86 -7.08
N SER A 54 2.86 23.76 -5.79
CA SER A 54 3.25 22.65 -4.94
C SER A 54 2.64 21.33 -5.42
N GLN A 55 1.34 21.30 -5.72
CA GLN A 55 0.65 20.11 -6.20
C GLN A 55 1.11 19.68 -7.61
N LEU A 56 1.41 20.62 -8.50
CA LEU A 56 1.96 20.33 -9.83
C LEU A 56 3.43 19.91 -9.80
N ASN A 57 4.16 20.27 -8.76
CA ASN A 57 5.58 19.97 -8.59
C ASN A 57 5.83 18.93 -7.48
N VAL A 58 4.85 18.05 -7.24
CA VAL A 58 5.05 16.90 -6.34
C VAL A 58 6.25 16.10 -6.85
N LEU A 59 7.19 15.85 -5.95
CA LEU A 59 8.46 15.20 -6.27
C LEU A 59 8.47 13.75 -5.74
N SER A 60 9.06 12.84 -6.50
CA SER A 60 9.23 11.44 -6.13
C SER A 60 10.68 11.09 -5.88
N VAL A 61 10.95 10.34 -4.84
CA VAL A 61 12.26 9.73 -4.56
C VAL A 61 12.35 8.32 -5.17
N THR A 62 11.24 7.60 -5.24
CA THR A 62 11.19 6.20 -5.70
C THR A 62 11.68 6.02 -7.14
N ALA A 63 11.54 7.05 -7.97
CA ALA A 63 12.01 7.00 -9.35
C ALA A 63 13.53 6.87 -9.50
N ASN A 64 14.33 7.37 -8.54
CA ASN A 64 15.79 7.44 -8.62
C ASN A 64 16.52 6.98 -7.34
N ARG A 65 15.81 6.66 -6.26
CA ARG A 65 16.34 6.29 -4.92
C ARG A 65 17.06 7.41 -4.16
N ILE A 66 17.51 8.48 -4.80
CA ILE A 66 18.21 9.60 -4.18
C ILE A 66 17.75 10.92 -4.79
N GLY A 67 17.69 11.95 -3.96
CA GLY A 67 17.15 13.24 -4.37
C GLY A 67 15.66 13.15 -4.74
N THR A 68 15.10 14.28 -5.10
CA THR A 68 13.71 14.37 -5.56
C THR A 68 13.67 14.59 -7.06
N THR A 69 12.77 13.92 -7.75
CA THR A 69 12.62 14.03 -9.22
C THR A 69 11.18 14.37 -9.56
N ASP A 70 11.00 15.34 -10.44
CA ASP A 70 9.71 15.61 -11.06
C ASP A 70 9.26 14.36 -11.86
N PRO A 71 8.10 13.76 -11.56
CA PRO A 71 7.60 12.60 -12.28
C PRO A 71 7.52 12.79 -13.80
N THR A 72 7.34 14.03 -14.27
CA THR A 72 7.31 14.32 -15.72
C THR A 72 8.69 14.24 -16.38
N LYS A 73 9.76 14.25 -15.60
CA LYS A 73 11.15 14.07 -16.08
C LYS A 73 11.71 12.68 -15.77
N SER A 74 10.93 11.83 -15.11
CA SER A 74 11.33 10.45 -14.83
C SER A 74 11.12 9.58 -16.06
N ALA A 75 11.97 8.58 -16.27
CA ALA A 75 11.74 7.57 -17.30
C ALA A 75 10.68 6.54 -16.90
N ALA A 76 10.15 6.60 -15.67
CA ALA A 76 9.15 5.67 -15.15
C ALA A 76 7.79 6.37 -14.96
N THR A 77 6.71 5.61 -15.04
CA THR A 77 5.37 6.09 -14.69
C THR A 77 5.23 6.04 -13.17
N VAL A 78 5.15 7.22 -12.54
CA VAL A 78 5.03 7.39 -11.09
C VAL A 78 3.80 8.19 -10.77
N SER A 79 3.04 7.73 -9.77
CA SER A 79 1.98 8.51 -9.11
C SER A 79 2.40 8.81 -7.69
N VAL A 80 2.03 9.96 -7.18
CA VAL A 80 2.26 10.35 -5.79
C VAL A 80 0.93 10.79 -5.19
N ILE A 81 0.58 10.19 -4.07
CA ILE A 81 -0.58 10.52 -3.24
C ILE A 81 -0.02 11.18 -1.98
N THR A 82 -0.37 12.42 -1.73
CA THR A 82 0.17 13.21 -0.62
C THR A 82 -0.63 13.00 0.67
N SER A 83 -0.06 13.41 1.81
CA SER A 83 -0.77 13.45 3.08
C SER A 83 -2.01 14.34 3.01
N ASP A 84 -1.96 15.45 2.26
CA ASP A 84 -3.10 16.34 2.07
C ASP A 84 -4.24 15.64 1.29
N ASP A 85 -3.92 14.89 0.22
CA ASP A 85 -4.91 14.08 -0.51
C ASP A 85 -5.58 13.05 0.42
N MET A 86 -4.78 12.38 1.27
CA MET A 86 -5.28 11.41 2.23
C MET A 86 -6.13 12.05 3.34
N GLU A 87 -5.72 13.22 3.84
CA GLU A 87 -6.45 13.97 4.88
C GLU A 87 -7.76 14.57 4.34
N GLU A 88 -7.78 15.13 3.13
CA GLU A 88 -8.98 15.69 2.50
C GLU A 88 -10.06 14.62 2.24
N ASN A 89 -9.63 13.41 1.89
CA ASN A 89 -10.50 12.26 1.65
C ASN A 89 -10.80 11.44 2.93
N ASN A 90 -10.27 11.85 4.10
CA ASN A 90 -10.35 11.09 5.35
C ASN A 90 -9.96 9.62 5.20
N ALA A 91 -8.93 9.33 4.41
CA ALA A 91 -8.44 7.97 4.18
C ALA A 91 -8.01 7.34 5.52
N LYS A 92 -8.58 6.18 5.86
CA LYS A 92 -8.30 5.48 7.11
C LYS A 92 -7.32 4.33 6.95
N ASP A 93 -7.14 3.87 5.72
CA ASP A 93 -6.26 2.74 5.36
C ASP A 93 -5.70 2.90 3.94
N ILE A 94 -4.87 1.96 3.51
CA ILE A 94 -4.26 1.99 2.19
C ILE A 94 -5.26 1.79 1.04
N LYS A 95 -6.39 1.11 1.29
CA LYS A 95 -7.46 0.94 0.28
C LYS A 95 -8.14 2.28 -0.01
N ASP A 96 -8.39 3.07 1.04
CA ASP A 96 -8.95 4.42 0.89
C ASP A 96 -7.91 5.37 0.27
N ALA A 97 -6.64 5.29 0.69
CA ALA A 97 -5.58 6.14 0.14
C ALA A 97 -5.38 5.94 -1.37
N LEU A 98 -5.57 4.71 -1.88
CA LEU A 98 -5.35 4.34 -3.28
C LEU A 98 -6.64 4.22 -4.10
N LYS A 99 -7.83 4.48 -3.52
CA LYS A 99 -9.12 4.22 -4.18
C LYS A 99 -9.35 5.00 -5.48
N TYR A 100 -8.71 6.16 -5.63
CA TYR A 100 -8.81 7.01 -6.81
C TYR A 100 -7.60 6.88 -7.75
N GLU A 101 -6.76 5.84 -7.56
CA GLU A 101 -5.59 5.59 -8.40
C GLU A 101 -5.90 4.50 -9.44
N PRO A 102 -6.19 4.84 -10.72
CA PRO A 102 -6.53 3.86 -11.74
C PRO A 102 -5.39 2.87 -11.98
N GLY A 103 -5.74 1.58 -12.19
CA GLY A 103 -4.77 0.52 -12.43
C GLY A 103 -4.05 0.02 -11.18
N VAL A 104 -4.44 0.52 -10.01
CA VAL A 104 -4.02 0.02 -8.70
C VAL A 104 -5.24 -0.44 -7.92
N ALA A 105 -5.20 -1.64 -7.35
CA ALA A 105 -6.26 -2.15 -6.51
C ALA A 105 -5.68 -2.68 -5.20
N VAL A 106 -6.38 -2.47 -4.10
CA VAL A 106 -6.02 -3.04 -2.80
C VAL A 106 -6.98 -4.17 -2.50
N ASN A 107 -6.43 -5.38 -2.42
CA ASN A 107 -7.17 -6.59 -2.08
C ASN A 107 -7.28 -6.65 -0.57
N ARG A 108 -8.47 -6.43 -0.04
CA ARG A 108 -8.74 -6.54 1.38
C ARG A 108 -10.05 -7.27 1.60
N GLN A 109 -9.97 -8.40 2.25
CA GLN A 109 -11.15 -9.18 2.66
C GLN A 109 -11.31 -9.23 4.20
N ALA A 110 -10.69 -8.30 4.91
CA ALA A 110 -10.84 -8.19 6.35
C ALA A 110 -12.33 -8.17 6.72
N TYR A 111 -12.66 -8.84 7.82
CA TYR A 111 -14.00 -8.83 8.41
C TYR A 111 -15.09 -9.59 7.64
N ARG A 112 -14.70 -10.57 6.80
CA ARG A 112 -15.66 -11.37 6.04
C ARG A 112 -15.56 -12.85 6.38
N PRO A 113 -16.63 -13.64 6.19
CA PRO A 113 -16.58 -15.10 6.36
C PRO A 113 -15.45 -15.70 5.50
N SER A 114 -14.91 -16.81 5.92
CA SER A 114 -13.81 -17.54 5.31
C SER A 114 -12.39 -17.09 5.70
N GLY A 115 -12.22 -16.27 6.70
CA GLY A 115 -10.91 -15.86 7.18
C GLY A 115 -9.93 -17.00 7.41
N ILE A 116 -9.38 -17.05 8.58
CA ILE A 116 -8.34 -18.00 9.03
C ILE A 116 -8.78 -19.48 8.87
N GLY A 117 -10.08 -19.75 8.81
CA GLY A 117 -10.64 -21.09 8.63
C GLY A 117 -10.61 -21.60 7.19
N SER A 118 -10.42 -20.74 6.19
CA SER A 118 -10.42 -21.18 4.81
C SER A 118 -9.09 -21.80 4.39
N SER A 119 -9.15 -22.84 3.57
CA SER A 119 -7.95 -23.47 3.00
C SER A 119 -7.15 -22.56 2.08
N THR A 120 -7.72 -21.46 1.63
CA THR A 120 -7.06 -20.50 0.72
C THR A 120 -6.27 -19.42 1.45
N GLY A 121 -6.49 -19.23 2.76
CA GLY A 121 -5.76 -18.26 3.58
C GLY A 121 -5.80 -16.80 3.12
N ARG A 122 -6.74 -16.43 2.26
CA ARG A 122 -6.76 -15.12 1.59
C ARG A 122 -7.58 -14.06 2.30
N ALA A 123 -8.44 -14.46 3.20
CA ALA A 123 -9.31 -13.50 3.87
C ALA A 123 -8.53 -12.70 4.93
N GLY A 124 -8.74 -11.41 4.93
CA GLY A 124 -8.17 -10.50 5.89
C GLY A 124 -6.78 -9.95 5.53
N ASN A 125 -6.19 -10.35 4.43
CA ASN A 125 -4.86 -9.91 4.04
C ASN A 125 -4.92 -8.74 3.06
N ASP A 126 -4.23 -7.65 3.39
CA ASP A 126 -4.07 -6.53 2.48
C ASP A 126 -2.93 -6.82 1.49
N GLY A 127 -3.24 -6.62 0.22
CA GLY A 127 -2.28 -6.73 -0.88
C GLY A 127 -2.51 -5.63 -1.89
N ILE A 128 -1.45 -5.20 -2.58
CA ILE A 128 -1.56 -4.21 -3.64
C ILE A 128 -1.35 -4.90 -4.98
N ASN A 129 -2.33 -4.68 -5.87
CA ASN A 129 -2.30 -5.13 -7.26
C ASN A 129 -1.90 -3.97 -8.16
N ILE A 130 -0.88 -4.18 -9.01
CA ILE A 130 -0.48 -3.24 -10.05
C ILE A 130 -0.49 -3.97 -11.39
N ARG A 131 -1.30 -3.48 -12.34
CA ARG A 131 -1.38 -4.04 -13.70
C ARG A 131 -1.70 -5.55 -13.71
N GLY A 132 -2.46 -6.03 -12.74
CA GLY A 132 -2.90 -7.43 -12.67
C GLY A 132 -1.94 -8.38 -11.93
N LEU A 133 -0.85 -7.91 -11.35
CA LEU A 133 0.02 -8.71 -10.47
C LEU A 133 -0.01 -8.18 -9.05
N GLU A 134 0.21 -9.07 -8.06
CA GLU A 134 0.03 -8.79 -6.65
C GLU A 134 0.94 -9.66 -5.75
N GLY A 135 0.77 -9.57 -4.44
CA GLY A 135 1.55 -10.33 -3.46
C GLY A 135 3.04 -9.99 -3.56
N ASN A 136 3.89 -10.99 -3.60
CA ASN A 136 5.34 -10.80 -3.69
C ASN A 136 5.84 -10.41 -5.10
N GLN A 137 4.95 -10.17 -6.06
CA GLN A 137 5.28 -9.67 -7.41
C GLN A 137 5.24 -8.13 -7.49
N VAL A 138 4.74 -7.47 -6.43
CA VAL A 138 4.76 -6.02 -6.23
C VAL A 138 5.64 -5.72 -5.02
N LEU A 139 6.67 -4.91 -5.21
CA LEU A 139 7.55 -4.53 -4.11
C LEU A 139 6.90 -3.43 -3.25
N LEU A 140 6.70 -3.71 -1.97
CA LEU A 140 6.26 -2.71 -1.01
C LEU A 140 7.42 -2.28 -0.14
N LEU A 141 7.60 -0.98 0.01
CA LEU A 141 8.68 -0.34 0.75
C LEU A 141 8.11 0.67 1.74
N GLU A 142 8.79 0.83 2.85
CA GLU A 142 8.56 1.93 3.79
C GLU A 142 9.88 2.63 4.10
N ASP A 143 9.98 3.91 3.73
CA ASP A 143 11.24 4.67 3.72
C ASP A 143 12.38 3.94 3.01
N GLY A 144 12.05 3.20 1.94
CA GLY A 144 12.99 2.40 1.16
C GLY A 144 13.39 1.05 1.76
N ILE A 145 12.83 0.63 2.90
CA ILE A 145 13.02 -0.68 3.51
C ILE A 145 11.90 -1.62 3.05
N PRO A 146 12.20 -2.84 2.56
CA PRO A 146 11.17 -3.79 2.18
C PRO A 146 10.22 -4.13 3.32
N LEU A 147 8.91 -4.18 3.02
CA LEU A 147 7.91 -4.77 3.90
C LEU A 147 8.02 -6.29 3.89
N PRO A 148 7.53 -6.98 4.94
CA PRO A 148 7.53 -8.43 4.99
C PRO A 148 6.90 -9.06 3.76
N GLN A 149 7.35 -10.26 3.41
CA GLN A 149 6.77 -10.99 2.29
C GLN A 149 5.35 -11.45 2.62
N SER A 150 4.46 -11.49 1.61
CA SER A 150 3.20 -12.17 1.80
C SER A 150 3.45 -13.67 1.88
N PHE A 151 2.72 -14.31 2.78
CA PHE A 151 2.75 -15.73 3.03
C PHE A 151 1.33 -16.28 2.97
N SER A 152 1.16 -17.44 2.36
CA SER A 152 -0.09 -18.18 2.38
C SER A 152 0.22 -19.66 2.32
N PHE A 153 -0.24 -20.40 3.31
CA PHE A 153 -0.09 -21.84 3.36
C PHE A 153 -1.20 -22.45 4.21
N GLY A 154 -2.05 -23.25 3.59
CA GLY A 154 -3.21 -23.82 4.26
C GLY A 154 -4.11 -22.73 4.86
N SER A 155 -4.32 -22.81 6.17
CA SER A 155 -5.11 -21.83 6.94
C SER A 155 -4.32 -20.61 7.43
N GLY A 156 -2.98 -20.62 7.29
CA GLY A 156 -2.11 -19.51 7.70
C GLY A 156 -1.84 -18.54 6.56
N SER A 157 -1.94 -17.24 6.82
CA SER A 157 -1.61 -16.23 5.81
C SER A 157 -1.22 -14.89 6.42
N ALA A 158 -0.34 -14.17 5.74
CA ALA A 158 0.06 -12.82 6.09
C ALA A 158 0.10 -11.96 4.81
N GLY A 159 -0.55 -10.81 4.85
CA GLY A 159 -0.56 -9.86 3.74
C GLY A 159 0.57 -8.84 3.87
N ARG A 160 1.09 -8.34 2.76
CA ARG A 160 2.15 -7.33 2.79
C ARG A 160 1.65 -5.96 3.25
N GLY A 161 0.39 -5.62 2.97
CA GLY A 161 -0.22 -4.36 3.32
C GLY A 161 -0.69 -4.26 4.78
N ASP A 162 -0.72 -5.36 5.51
CA ASP A 162 -1.19 -5.40 6.89
C ASP A 162 -0.24 -4.67 7.87
N TYR A 163 1.01 -4.41 7.44
CA TYR A 163 2.06 -3.77 8.25
C TYR A 163 2.15 -2.25 8.04
N LEU A 164 1.06 -1.58 7.64
CA LEU A 164 1.03 -0.18 7.25
C LEU A 164 0.02 0.63 8.07
N ASN A 165 0.33 1.92 8.32
CA ASN A 165 -0.59 2.90 8.89
C ASN A 165 -0.50 4.22 8.12
N THR A 166 -1.57 4.60 7.41
CA THR A 166 -1.65 5.79 6.56
C THR A 166 -1.44 7.11 7.29
N ASP A 167 -1.74 7.17 8.60
CA ASP A 167 -1.59 8.39 9.39
C ASP A 167 -0.12 8.86 9.52
N LEU A 168 0.84 7.93 9.40
CA LEU A 168 2.27 8.20 9.57
C LEU A 168 2.93 8.76 8.30
N TYR A 169 2.26 8.67 7.13
CA TYR A 169 2.91 8.97 5.85
C TYR A 169 2.74 10.41 5.42
N GLU A 170 3.82 10.95 4.86
CA GLU A 170 3.84 12.20 4.13
C GLU A 170 3.31 12.00 2.71
N ARG A 171 3.62 10.85 2.11
CA ARG A 171 3.12 10.47 0.79
C ARG A 171 3.27 8.99 0.51
N VAL A 172 2.50 8.52 -0.46
CA VAL A 172 2.60 7.20 -1.05
C VAL A 172 3.02 7.35 -2.51
N GLU A 173 4.13 6.73 -2.89
CA GLU A 173 4.66 6.77 -4.25
C GLU A 173 4.43 5.43 -4.94
N VAL A 174 3.71 5.42 -6.06
CA VAL A 174 3.41 4.23 -6.85
C VAL A 174 4.19 4.26 -8.15
N LEU A 175 5.18 3.38 -8.26
CA LEU A 175 5.99 3.18 -9.46
C LEU A 175 5.42 2.01 -10.26
N ARG A 176 5.02 2.24 -11.51
CA ARG A 176 4.50 1.23 -12.42
C ARG A 176 5.57 0.75 -13.39
N GLY A 177 5.49 -0.54 -13.74
CA GLY A 177 6.53 -1.23 -14.53
C GLY A 177 7.68 -1.75 -13.66
N PRO A 178 8.57 -2.62 -14.21
CA PRO A 178 9.60 -3.28 -13.44
C PRO A 178 10.50 -2.32 -12.66
N ALA A 179 10.60 -2.53 -11.35
CA ALA A 179 11.38 -1.71 -10.42
C ALA A 179 12.74 -2.33 -10.07
N SER A 180 13.00 -3.55 -10.55
CA SER A 180 14.17 -4.34 -10.11
C SER A 180 15.52 -3.69 -10.38
N VAL A 181 15.65 -2.83 -11.41
CA VAL A 181 16.92 -2.13 -11.69
C VAL A 181 17.40 -1.27 -10.53
N LEU A 182 16.48 -0.72 -9.74
CA LEU A 182 16.84 0.10 -8.58
C LEU A 182 16.67 -0.66 -7.25
N TYR A 183 15.70 -1.58 -7.16
CA TYR A 183 15.27 -2.14 -5.89
C TYR A 183 15.47 -3.65 -5.72
N GLY A 184 15.84 -4.38 -6.80
CA GLY A 184 16.09 -5.82 -6.75
C GLY A 184 14.84 -6.67 -6.84
N SER A 185 14.80 -7.75 -6.04
CA SER A 185 13.70 -8.73 -6.04
C SER A 185 12.34 -8.09 -5.73
N ASP A 186 11.27 -8.77 -6.14
CA ASP A 186 9.86 -8.42 -5.94
C ASP A 186 9.36 -7.23 -6.79
N GLY A 187 10.27 -6.48 -7.43
CA GLY A 187 9.92 -5.39 -8.34
C GLY A 187 9.51 -5.86 -9.74
N LEU A 188 8.69 -6.92 -9.85
CA LEU A 188 8.38 -7.56 -11.12
C LEU A 188 7.48 -6.71 -12.01
N THR A 189 6.48 -6.07 -11.43
CA THR A 189 5.50 -5.22 -12.12
C THR A 189 5.43 -3.78 -11.60
N GLY A 190 6.00 -3.52 -10.43
CA GLY A 190 6.01 -2.20 -9.82
C GLY A 190 6.53 -2.19 -8.41
N ALA A 191 6.55 -0.99 -7.83
CA ALA A 191 6.86 -0.78 -6.42
C ALA A 191 5.94 0.30 -5.83
N VAL A 192 5.60 0.15 -4.55
CA VAL A 192 4.94 1.19 -3.77
C VAL A 192 5.83 1.54 -2.58
N ASN A 193 6.15 2.81 -2.42
CA ASN A 193 6.96 3.29 -1.31
C ASN A 193 6.15 4.24 -0.44
N PHE A 194 5.98 3.87 0.81
CA PHE A 194 5.34 4.65 1.85
C PHE A 194 6.42 5.49 2.54
N VAL A 195 6.32 6.80 2.38
CA VAL A 195 7.31 7.75 2.91
C VAL A 195 6.74 8.39 4.16
N THR A 196 7.36 8.15 5.31
CA THR A 196 6.90 8.68 6.59
C THR A 196 7.28 10.15 6.76
N LYS A 197 6.45 10.92 7.51
CA LYS A 197 6.66 12.33 7.78
C LYS A 197 8.02 12.59 8.46
N ASP A 198 8.69 13.64 8.04
CA ASP A 198 9.93 14.16 8.66
C ASP A 198 9.64 15.40 9.51
N PRO A 199 10.45 15.75 10.51
CA PRO A 199 10.25 16.96 11.32
C PRO A 199 10.17 18.24 10.46
N SER A 200 10.95 18.31 9.38
CA SER A 200 10.98 19.45 8.45
C SER A 200 9.66 19.69 7.72
N ASP A 201 8.88 18.64 7.46
CA ASP A 201 7.61 18.74 6.75
C ASP A 201 6.58 19.52 7.57
N LEU A 202 6.68 19.44 8.90
CA LEU A 202 5.76 20.08 9.84
C LEU A 202 6.26 21.44 10.34
N LEU A 203 7.55 21.56 10.65
CA LEU A 203 8.14 22.79 11.19
C LEU A 203 8.15 23.95 10.20
N ASN A 204 8.20 23.66 8.91
CA ASN A 204 8.20 24.68 7.86
C ASN A 204 6.83 25.31 7.60
N ILE A 205 5.73 24.66 7.98
CA ILE A 205 4.35 25.11 7.72
C ILE A 205 4.10 26.50 8.32
N TYR A 206 4.54 26.72 9.57
CA TYR A 206 4.34 27.99 10.28
C TYR A 206 5.64 28.76 10.49
N GLY A 207 6.78 28.28 10.00
CA GLY A 207 8.09 28.87 10.27
C GLY A 207 8.47 28.82 11.76
N LYS A 208 7.82 27.97 12.56
CA LYS A 208 8.03 27.81 13.99
C LYS A 208 9.08 26.73 14.27
N LYS A 209 9.65 26.78 15.49
CA LYS A 209 10.58 25.76 15.98
C LYS A 209 9.90 24.62 16.70
N THR A 210 8.60 24.71 16.89
CA THR A 210 7.76 23.67 17.50
C THR A 210 6.46 23.55 16.71
N TYR A 211 5.99 22.34 16.59
CA TYR A 211 4.70 22.01 16.03
C TYR A 211 3.99 21.00 16.91
N PHE A 212 2.70 21.16 17.10
CA PHE A 212 1.85 20.20 17.77
C PHE A 212 0.53 20.09 17.03
N SER A 213 0.04 18.88 16.84
CA SER A 213 -1.31 18.66 16.29
C SER A 213 -1.98 17.45 16.88
N VAL A 214 -3.31 17.51 16.91
CA VAL A 214 -4.19 16.38 17.15
C VAL A 214 -5.18 16.30 16.02
N ARG A 215 -5.23 15.15 15.38
CA ARG A 215 -6.27 14.79 14.39
C ARG A 215 -7.15 13.71 14.99
N THR A 216 -8.45 13.80 14.79
CA THR A 216 -9.42 12.75 15.13
C THR A 216 -10.44 12.60 14.02
N GLY A 217 -11.02 11.41 13.88
CA GLY A 217 -12.01 11.14 12.84
C GLY A 217 -12.91 9.98 13.19
N TYR A 218 -14.09 10.00 12.57
CA TYR A 218 -15.09 8.95 12.62
C TYR A 218 -15.46 8.50 11.21
N ASP A 219 -15.65 7.21 11.01
CA ASP A 219 -16.14 6.62 9.77
C ASP A 219 -17.32 5.70 10.07
N SER A 220 -18.46 5.96 9.44
CA SER A 220 -19.67 5.19 9.68
C SER A 220 -19.71 3.85 8.96
N SER A 221 -18.83 3.60 7.97
CA SER A 221 -18.82 2.34 7.23
C SER A 221 -18.39 1.14 8.07
N ASP A 222 -17.64 1.40 9.14
CA ASP A 222 -17.19 0.41 10.13
C ASP A 222 -17.29 0.95 11.57
N ARG A 223 -18.01 2.03 11.76
CA ARG A 223 -18.23 2.70 13.07
C ARG A 223 -16.91 3.02 13.79
N SER A 224 -15.85 3.29 13.01
CA SER A 224 -14.52 3.48 13.59
C SER A 224 -14.27 4.90 14.09
N TRP A 225 -13.56 5.00 15.20
CA TRP A 225 -12.95 6.21 15.73
C TRP A 225 -11.44 6.10 15.70
N GLY A 226 -10.78 7.11 15.17
CA GLY A 226 -9.33 7.16 15.14
C GLY A 226 -8.79 8.53 15.50
N GLY A 227 -7.52 8.57 15.87
CA GLY A 227 -6.84 9.82 16.14
C GLY A 227 -5.34 9.69 16.13
N THR A 228 -4.67 10.80 15.78
CA THR A 228 -3.21 10.90 15.71
C THR A 228 -2.77 12.17 16.42
N ALA A 229 -1.87 12.03 17.39
CA ALA A 229 -1.17 13.13 18.04
C ALA A 229 0.24 13.24 17.47
N THR A 230 0.62 14.44 17.05
CA THR A 230 1.91 14.70 16.42
C THR A 230 2.60 15.87 17.12
N THR A 231 3.88 15.72 17.42
CA THR A 231 4.72 16.82 17.89
C THR A 231 6.05 16.82 17.14
N ALA A 232 6.51 18.02 16.78
CA ALA A 232 7.83 18.20 16.20
C ALA A 232 8.52 19.41 16.83
N PHE A 233 9.84 19.37 16.90
CA PHE A 233 10.65 20.46 17.41
C PHE A 233 11.97 20.63 16.67
N SER A 234 12.51 21.84 16.74
CA SER A 234 13.85 22.17 16.26
C SER A 234 14.58 22.98 17.34
N THR A 235 15.84 22.68 17.58
CA THR A 235 16.71 23.54 18.41
C THR A 235 16.90 24.91 17.78
N ALA A 236 17.34 25.88 18.58
CA ALA A 236 17.47 27.27 18.16
C ALA A 236 18.34 27.46 16.90
N ASN A 237 19.39 26.67 16.76
CA ASN A 237 20.32 26.67 15.62
C ASN A 237 19.96 25.66 14.53
N GLY A 238 18.85 24.90 14.67
CA GLY A 238 18.46 23.88 13.72
C GLY A 238 19.34 22.63 13.70
N ALA A 239 20.27 22.49 14.68
CA ALA A 239 21.19 21.36 14.71
C ALA A 239 20.51 20.03 15.05
N VAL A 240 19.44 20.08 15.82
CA VAL A 240 18.63 18.89 16.16
C VAL A 240 17.18 19.17 15.88
N GLN A 241 16.53 18.27 15.16
CA GLN A 241 15.08 18.26 14.95
C GLN A 241 14.52 16.92 15.41
N GLY A 242 13.32 16.94 15.98
CA GLY A 242 12.63 15.73 16.42
C GLY A 242 11.18 15.70 16.00
N LEU A 243 10.65 14.49 15.82
CA LEU A 243 9.26 14.19 15.53
C LEU A 243 8.82 13.01 16.41
N LEU A 244 7.63 13.11 16.98
CA LEU A 244 6.92 11.99 17.60
C LEU A 244 5.47 12.01 17.10
N MET A 245 5.01 10.87 16.61
CA MET A 245 3.62 10.64 16.22
C MET A 245 3.09 9.41 16.96
N LEU A 246 1.87 9.52 17.49
CA LEU A 246 1.13 8.44 18.11
C LEU A 246 -0.23 8.36 17.43
N SER A 247 -0.56 7.21 16.83
CA SER A 247 -1.83 6.98 16.15
C SER A 247 -2.56 5.79 16.76
N GLY A 248 -3.87 5.90 16.84
CA GLY A 248 -4.74 4.83 17.26
C GLY A 248 -6.11 4.89 16.59
N ARG A 249 -6.65 3.71 16.23
CA ARG A 249 -8.01 3.55 15.68
C ARG A 249 -8.66 2.32 16.26
N HIS A 250 -9.93 2.45 16.62
CA HIS A 250 -10.81 1.36 17.02
C HIS A 250 -12.03 1.35 16.11
N GLY A 251 -12.44 0.19 15.64
CA GLY A 251 -13.60 0.04 14.78
C GLY A 251 -14.19 -1.36 14.83
N HIS A 252 -15.18 -1.57 13.99
CA HIS A 252 -15.98 -2.77 13.93
C HIS A 252 -15.97 -3.38 12.51
N GLU A 253 -16.86 -4.33 12.27
CA GLU A 253 -17.09 -4.92 10.95
C GLU A 253 -17.42 -3.84 9.92
N LEU A 254 -16.96 -4.05 8.69
CA LEU A 254 -17.30 -3.21 7.56
C LEU A 254 -18.73 -3.54 7.12
N ASP A 255 -19.59 -2.53 7.07
CA ASP A 255 -20.96 -2.67 6.58
C ASP A 255 -20.99 -3.23 5.15
N ASN A 256 -22.05 -3.96 4.85
CA ASN A 256 -22.37 -4.45 3.51
C ASN A 256 -23.84 -4.16 3.16
N HIS A 257 -24.34 -4.68 2.04
CA HIS A 257 -25.75 -4.58 1.67
C HIS A 257 -26.57 -5.82 2.08
N GLY A 258 -26.06 -6.62 3.00
CA GLY A 258 -26.82 -7.70 3.62
C GLY A 258 -27.94 -7.15 4.53
N SER A 259 -28.97 -7.95 4.73
CA SER A 259 -30.12 -7.57 5.57
C SER A 259 -30.66 -8.77 6.38
N THR A 260 -30.08 -9.94 6.17
CA THR A 260 -30.45 -11.16 6.88
C THR A 260 -29.43 -11.41 7.99
N GLY A 261 -29.84 -11.19 9.23
CA GLY A 261 -29.04 -11.48 10.42
C GLY A 261 -29.19 -12.96 10.85
N GLY A 262 -28.92 -13.21 12.15
CA GLY A 262 -28.95 -14.55 12.72
C GLY A 262 -27.67 -15.32 12.44
N THR A 263 -27.75 -16.66 12.42
CA THR A 263 -26.59 -17.57 12.25
C THR A 263 -26.78 -18.47 11.04
N GLY A 264 -25.65 -19.03 10.55
CA GLY A 264 -25.62 -20.03 9.50
C GLY A 264 -25.64 -19.48 8.08
N ALA A 265 -25.73 -20.38 7.09
CA ALA A 265 -25.53 -20.10 5.66
C ALA A 265 -26.53 -19.10 5.04
N SER A 266 -27.62 -18.79 5.68
CA SER A 266 -28.60 -17.79 5.23
C SER A 266 -28.23 -16.35 5.61
N ARG A 267 -27.28 -16.18 6.53
CA ARG A 267 -26.80 -14.86 6.97
C ARG A 267 -26.09 -14.15 5.81
N ASP A 268 -26.48 -12.91 5.52
CA ASP A 268 -25.81 -12.04 4.56
C ASP A 268 -25.35 -10.68 5.14
N GLU A 269 -25.74 -10.37 6.38
CA GLU A 269 -25.12 -9.28 7.13
C GLU A 269 -23.65 -9.60 7.46
N ALA A 270 -22.84 -8.57 7.60
CA ALA A 270 -21.45 -8.72 8.02
C ALA A 270 -21.37 -9.40 9.41
N ASP A 271 -20.42 -10.29 9.59
CA ASP A 271 -20.17 -10.91 10.88
C ASP A 271 -19.59 -9.88 11.86
N PRO A 272 -20.00 -9.89 13.13
CA PRO A 272 -19.48 -8.98 14.12
C PRO A 272 -17.96 -9.04 14.20
N ALA A 273 -17.32 -7.89 14.15
CA ALA A 273 -15.89 -7.78 14.29
C ALA A 273 -15.49 -6.55 15.11
N THR A 274 -14.33 -6.64 15.73
CA THR A 274 -13.67 -5.49 16.36
C THR A 274 -12.21 -5.45 15.94
N TYR A 275 -11.70 -4.26 15.68
CA TYR A 275 -10.30 -4.07 15.41
C TYR A 275 -9.68 -2.90 16.16
N ASN A 276 -8.40 -3.01 16.45
CA ASN A 276 -7.59 -1.95 17.06
C ASN A 276 -6.29 -1.82 16.27
N ASN A 277 -6.02 -0.64 15.75
CA ASN A 277 -4.75 -0.29 15.11
C ASN A 277 -4.04 0.72 15.99
N ARG A 278 -2.78 0.48 16.32
CA ARG A 278 -1.95 1.37 17.13
C ARG A 278 -0.57 1.47 16.51
N SER A 279 -0.05 2.68 16.44
CA SER A 279 1.31 2.89 15.95
C SER A 279 1.97 4.10 16.58
N ALA A 280 3.28 4.05 16.61
CA ALA A 280 4.11 5.18 17.03
C ALA A 280 5.30 5.32 16.08
N LEU A 281 5.60 6.54 15.68
CA LEU A 281 6.78 6.92 14.88
C LEU A 281 7.56 7.98 15.61
N ALA A 282 8.86 7.75 15.80
CA ALA A 282 9.79 8.73 16.36
C ALA A 282 10.95 8.96 15.37
N LYS A 283 11.31 10.21 15.14
CA LYS A 283 12.48 10.58 14.33
C LYS A 283 13.33 11.63 15.05
N LEU A 284 14.64 11.48 14.93
CA LEU A 284 15.63 12.49 15.33
C LEU A 284 16.56 12.75 14.16
N VAL A 285 16.71 14.01 13.80
CA VAL A 285 17.60 14.48 12.75
C VAL A 285 18.66 15.36 13.35
N PHE A 286 19.91 14.95 13.20
CA PHE A 286 21.09 15.69 13.64
C PHE A 286 21.77 16.28 12.41
N ARG A 287 21.87 17.59 12.33
CA ARG A 287 22.68 18.29 11.34
C ARG A 287 24.10 18.38 11.85
N LEU A 288 24.98 17.53 11.32
CA LEU A 288 26.37 17.43 11.77
C LEU A 288 27.23 18.56 11.17
N SER A 289 26.90 18.95 9.93
CA SER A 289 27.56 20.06 9.21
C SER A 289 26.53 20.73 8.28
N SER A 290 27.01 21.63 7.40
CA SER A 290 26.18 22.19 6.33
C SER A 290 25.79 21.15 5.29
N THR A 291 26.58 20.09 5.15
CA THR A 291 26.44 19.04 4.13
C THR A 291 25.97 17.71 4.70
N ASP A 292 26.10 17.48 6.01
CA ASP A 292 25.89 16.17 6.61
C ASP A 292 24.73 16.17 7.61
N LYS A 293 23.84 15.18 7.45
CA LYS A 293 22.76 14.91 8.39
C LYS A 293 22.78 13.43 8.79
N LEU A 294 22.46 13.17 10.04
CA LEU A 294 22.22 11.83 10.57
C LEU A 294 20.77 11.76 11.02
N LYS A 295 20.01 10.78 10.56
CA LYS A 295 18.61 10.57 10.89
C LYS A 295 18.41 9.22 11.55
N LEU A 296 17.84 9.22 12.75
CA LEU A 296 17.38 8.03 13.44
C LEU A 296 15.86 7.97 13.35
N THR A 297 15.33 6.86 12.89
CA THR A 297 13.89 6.55 12.83
C THR A 297 13.61 5.32 13.67
N ALA A 298 12.58 5.36 14.50
CA ALA A 298 12.04 4.21 15.23
C ALA A 298 10.52 4.19 15.04
N GLU A 299 9.97 3.02 14.78
CA GLU A 299 8.55 2.82 14.54
C GLU A 299 8.08 1.51 15.15
N THR A 300 6.86 1.53 15.68
CA THR A 300 6.14 0.35 16.13
C THR A 300 4.71 0.39 15.63
N LEU A 301 4.20 -0.76 15.23
CA LEU A 301 2.82 -0.97 14.79
C LEU A 301 2.28 -2.23 15.44
N ASN A 302 1.03 -2.15 15.90
CA ASN A 302 0.25 -3.30 16.38
C ASN A 302 -1.18 -3.15 15.87
N ASN A 303 -1.61 -4.09 15.04
CA ASN A 303 -2.96 -4.19 14.51
C ASN A 303 -3.58 -5.48 15.02
N SER A 304 -4.72 -5.41 15.69
CA SER A 304 -5.49 -6.59 16.11
C SER A 304 -6.89 -6.55 15.50
N ASN A 305 -7.38 -7.74 15.13
CA ASN A 305 -8.72 -7.94 14.60
C ASN A 305 -9.31 -9.22 15.16
N GLU A 306 -10.53 -9.13 15.66
CA GLU A 306 -11.32 -10.24 16.20
C GLU A 306 -12.64 -10.32 15.45
N VAL A 307 -13.03 -11.52 15.02
CA VAL A 307 -14.27 -11.78 14.28
C VAL A 307 -15.03 -12.91 14.93
N ASP A 308 -16.32 -12.69 15.19
CA ASP A 308 -17.28 -13.72 15.57
C ASP A 308 -18.08 -14.12 14.33
N SER A 309 -17.69 -15.22 13.68
CA SER A 309 -18.26 -15.67 12.41
C SER A 309 -19.59 -16.37 12.64
N LEU A 310 -20.64 -15.59 12.79
CA LEU A 310 -22.01 -16.09 12.95
C LEU A 310 -22.50 -16.88 11.72
N TYR A 311 -21.95 -16.58 10.53
CA TYR A 311 -22.21 -17.34 9.31
C TYR A 311 -21.79 -18.81 9.44
N GLU A 312 -20.70 -19.10 10.17
CA GLU A 312 -20.15 -20.44 10.30
C GLU A 312 -20.88 -21.30 11.34
N ILE A 313 -21.71 -20.71 12.21
CA ILE A 313 -22.48 -21.46 13.20
C ILE A 313 -23.52 -22.35 12.49
N GLY A 314 -23.38 -23.68 12.66
CA GLY A 314 -24.22 -24.66 11.98
C GLY A 314 -23.93 -24.80 10.47
N ASN A 315 -23.01 -23.99 9.90
CA ASN A 315 -22.61 -24.06 8.50
C ASN A 315 -21.24 -24.75 8.33
N TYR A 316 -20.26 -24.45 9.18
CA TYR A 316 -18.98 -25.15 9.18
C TYR A 316 -19.18 -26.64 9.48
N THR A 317 -19.86 -26.96 10.57
CA THR A 317 -20.49 -28.28 10.85
C THR A 317 -21.85 -28.06 11.50
N ALA A 318 -22.72 -29.08 11.47
CA ALA A 318 -24.01 -29.03 12.16
C ALA A 318 -23.87 -28.85 13.68
N ASN A 319 -22.70 -29.17 14.24
CA ASN A 319 -22.39 -29.11 15.66
C ASN A 319 -21.72 -27.83 16.12
N THR A 320 -21.39 -26.93 15.18
CA THR A 320 -20.68 -25.66 15.47
C THR A 320 -21.61 -24.72 16.25
N THR A 321 -21.18 -24.32 17.43
CA THR A 321 -21.90 -23.40 18.34
C THR A 321 -21.27 -22.00 18.42
N SER A 322 -19.98 -21.89 18.10
CA SER A 322 -19.25 -20.62 17.97
C SER A 322 -18.10 -20.75 16.98
N TYR A 323 -17.70 -19.65 16.35
CA TYR A 323 -16.58 -19.63 15.42
C TYR A 323 -15.87 -18.27 15.52
N ASN A 324 -14.76 -18.25 16.26
CA ASN A 324 -14.02 -17.04 16.59
C ASN A 324 -12.64 -17.05 15.95
N THR A 325 -12.28 -15.95 15.31
CA THR A 325 -10.95 -15.75 14.74
C THR A 325 -10.30 -14.49 15.28
N THR A 326 -9.01 -14.56 15.53
CA THR A 326 -8.20 -13.39 15.92
C THR A 326 -6.99 -13.30 15.00
N ASN A 327 -6.65 -12.09 14.56
CA ASN A 327 -5.46 -11.81 13.77
C ASN A 327 -4.72 -10.62 14.40
N ASN A 328 -3.48 -10.86 14.85
CA ASN A 328 -2.61 -9.83 15.42
C ASN A 328 -1.40 -9.65 14.52
N VAL A 329 -1.17 -8.42 14.08
CA VAL A 329 -0.05 -8.03 13.24
C VAL A 329 0.83 -7.05 13.99
N THR A 330 2.11 -7.35 14.08
CA THR A 330 3.09 -6.46 14.73
C THR A 330 4.24 -6.15 13.79
N SER A 331 4.76 -4.93 13.85
CA SER A 331 5.98 -4.53 13.14
C SER A 331 6.74 -3.51 13.97
N ASN A 332 8.03 -3.77 14.16
CA ASN A 332 8.95 -2.87 14.84
C ASN A 332 10.14 -2.58 13.93
N ARG A 333 10.46 -1.31 13.72
CA ARG A 333 11.50 -0.88 12.79
C ARG A 333 12.41 0.17 13.43
N VAL A 334 13.71 0.01 13.19
CA VAL A 334 14.71 1.04 13.52
C VAL A 334 15.60 1.25 12.28
N LYS A 335 15.87 2.49 11.93
CA LYS A 335 16.74 2.89 10.82
C LYS A 335 17.64 4.03 11.25
N LEU A 336 18.93 3.89 10.95
CA LEU A 336 19.90 4.98 11.03
C LEU A 336 20.33 5.32 9.60
N GLU A 337 20.19 6.57 9.21
CA GLU A 337 20.49 7.07 7.86
C GLU A 337 21.46 8.25 7.95
N TRP A 338 22.55 8.20 7.21
CA TRP A 338 23.44 9.31 6.93
C TRP A 338 23.16 9.85 5.54
N ASP A 339 22.98 11.15 5.46
CA ASP A 339 22.69 11.90 4.23
C ASP A 339 23.75 12.98 4.07
N HIS A 340 24.54 12.88 2.98
CA HIS A 340 25.56 13.85 2.58
C HIS A 340 25.11 14.54 1.31
N ASP A 341 25.12 15.88 1.33
CA ASP A 341 24.64 16.75 0.25
C ASP A 341 25.63 17.90 0.04
N ASP A 342 26.52 17.76 -0.95
CA ASP A 342 27.54 18.75 -1.32
C ASP A 342 27.56 18.99 -2.84
N GLU A 343 26.74 19.92 -3.30
CA GLU A 343 26.66 20.32 -4.71
C GLU A 343 28.02 20.81 -5.28
N THR A 344 28.96 21.20 -4.42
CA THR A 344 30.27 21.70 -4.84
C THR A 344 31.29 20.57 -5.05
N ASN A 345 31.01 19.38 -4.57
CA ASN A 345 31.89 18.23 -4.73
C ASN A 345 31.96 17.79 -6.21
N ARG A 346 33.17 17.65 -6.70
CA ARG A 346 33.42 17.34 -8.12
C ARG A 346 33.03 15.91 -8.50
N TRP A 347 33.07 14.97 -7.54
CA TRP A 347 32.95 13.55 -7.84
C TRP A 347 31.62 12.96 -7.40
N VAL A 348 31.15 13.30 -6.20
CA VAL A 348 29.93 12.76 -5.62
C VAL A 348 29.21 13.88 -4.88
N GLN A 349 28.07 14.32 -5.40
CA GLN A 349 27.30 15.42 -4.82
C GLN A 349 26.36 14.96 -3.72
N HIS A 350 25.76 13.79 -3.88
CA HIS A 350 24.82 13.26 -2.90
C HIS A 350 25.19 11.83 -2.54
N VAL A 351 25.19 11.49 -1.24
CA VAL A 351 25.31 10.13 -0.73
C VAL A 351 24.29 9.92 0.36
N LYS A 352 23.55 8.82 0.26
CA LYS A 352 22.67 8.37 1.32
C LYS A 352 23.02 6.94 1.68
N SER A 353 23.40 6.73 2.94
CA SER A 353 23.73 5.41 3.49
C SER A 353 22.83 5.12 4.66
N SER A 354 22.29 3.90 4.75
CA SER A 354 21.49 3.51 5.89
C SER A 354 21.77 2.10 6.36
N VAL A 355 21.56 1.88 7.65
CA VAL A 355 21.44 0.57 8.27
C VAL A 355 20.09 0.48 8.95
N PHE A 356 19.48 -0.70 8.92
CA PHE A 356 18.14 -0.89 9.45
C PHE A 356 17.93 -2.28 10.03
N TYR A 357 16.97 -2.36 10.92
CA TYR A 357 16.38 -3.59 11.43
C TYR A 357 14.87 -3.46 11.40
N ARG A 358 14.17 -4.51 10.95
CA ARG A 358 12.73 -4.69 11.11
C ARG A 358 12.45 -6.08 11.65
N ASN A 359 11.52 -6.18 12.58
CA ASN A 359 10.94 -7.43 13.02
C ASN A 359 9.42 -7.32 12.90
N ALA A 360 8.79 -8.26 12.22
CA ALA A 360 7.36 -8.27 11.97
C ALA A 360 6.81 -9.68 12.17
N ALA A 361 5.57 -9.75 12.65
CA ALA A 361 4.87 -11.01 12.84
C ALA A 361 3.37 -10.87 12.58
N THR A 362 2.78 -11.96 12.14
CA THR A 362 1.33 -12.17 12.07
C THR A 362 1.01 -13.40 12.90
N ASP A 363 0.19 -13.22 13.93
CA ASP A 363 -0.30 -14.25 14.83
C ASP A 363 -1.80 -14.41 14.65
N GLN A 364 -2.23 -15.61 14.33
CA GLN A 364 -3.62 -15.92 14.03
C GLN A 364 -4.14 -17.04 14.95
N SER A 365 -5.37 -16.89 15.44
CA SER A 365 -6.06 -17.95 16.18
C SER A 365 -7.43 -18.23 15.59
N LEU A 366 -7.81 -19.51 15.63
CA LEU A 366 -9.12 -20.00 15.31
C LEU A 366 -9.61 -20.85 16.50
N LEU A 367 -10.77 -20.48 17.04
CA LEU A 367 -11.43 -21.17 18.13
C LEU A 367 -12.87 -21.49 17.69
N ILE A 368 -13.17 -22.77 17.51
CA ILE A 368 -14.51 -23.23 17.12
C ILE A 368 -15.07 -24.03 18.28
N GLY A 369 -16.20 -23.58 18.85
CA GLY A 369 -16.95 -24.34 19.81
C GLY A 369 -17.82 -25.38 19.09
N GLU A 370 -17.73 -26.63 19.47
CA GLU A 370 -18.57 -27.68 18.99
C GLU A 370 -19.24 -28.46 20.14
N THR A 371 -20.37 -29.10 19.88
CA THR A 371 -21.09 -29.87 20.92
C THR A 371 -20.30 -31.09 21.42
N THR A 372 -19.27 -31.52 20.72
CA THR A 372 -18.46 -32.69 21.07
C THR A 372 -17.07 -32.32 21.57
N THR A 373 -16.31 -31.58 20.78
CA THR A 373 -14.91 -31.22 21.09
C THR A 373 -14.58 -29.92 20.37
N ASP A 374 -14.17 -28.90 21.14
CA ASP A 374 -13.75 -27.61 20.56
C ASP A 374 -12.57 -27.82 19.63
N VAL A 375 -12.54 -27.01 18.56
CA VAL A 375 -11.46 -26.99 17.59
C VAL A 375 -10.59 -25.75 17.84
N THR A 376 -9.29 -25.96 17.95
CA THR A 376 -8.32 -24.88 18.17
C THR A 376 -7.23 -24.93 17.12
N ARG A 377 -6.82 -23.74 16.62
CA ARG A 377 -5.66 -23.58 15.74
C ARG A 377 -5.01 -22.25 16.02
N TYR A 378 -3.69 -22.25 16.08
CA TYR A 378 -2.86 -21.07 16.22
C TYR A 378 -1.80 -21.11 15.13
N ASN A 379 -1.68 -20.04 14.35
CA ASN A 379 -0.68 -19.90 13.30
C ASN A 379 0.19 -18.67 13.61
N HIS A 380 1.48 -18.83 13.43
CA HIS A 380 2.46 -17.77 13.51
C HIS A 380 3.25 -17.68 12.22
N TYR A 381 3.44 -16.48 11.69
CA TYR A 381 4.40 -16.16 10.65
C TYR A 381 5.24 -14.98 11.11
N GLY A 382 6.56 -15.14 11.13
CA GLY A 382 7.51 -14.12 11.52
C GLY A 382 8.57 -13.86 10.45
N GLU A 383 8.90 -12.58 10.26
CA GLU A 383 10.02 -12.13 9.43
C GLU A 383 10.83 -11.08 10.16
N SER A 384 12.14 -11.30 10.25
CA SER A 384 13.08 -10.26 10.68
C SER A 384 14.08 -9.97 9.57
N ILE A 385 14.41 -8.72 9.37
CA ILE A 385 15.41 -8.28 8.38
C ILE A 385 16.40 -7.30 9.03
N VAL A 386 17.68 -7.60 8.82
CA VAL A 386 18.79 -6.66 9.08
C VAL A 386 19.41 -6.32 7.74
N GLY A 387 19.65 -5.04 7.49
CA GLY A 387 20.23 -4.64 6.22
C GLY A 387 20.85 -3.26 6.24
N GLY A 388 21.48 -2.96 5.12
CA GLY A 388 22.01 -1.64 4.83
C GLY A 388 22.06 -1.39 3.34
N ASN A 389 21.99 -0.13 2.99
CA ASN A 389 22.15 0.31 1.61
C ASN A 389 22.96 1.60 1.55
N THR A 390 23.62 1.78 0.43
CA THR A 390 24.26 3.04 0.07
C THR A 390 23.87 3.37 -1.35
N VAL A 391 23.43 4.59 -1.58
CA VAL A 391 23.19 5.18 -2.88
C VAL A 391 23.96 6.47 -3.01
N ALA A 392 24.59 6.67 -4.14
CA ALA A 392 25.34 7.89 -4.47
C ALA A 392 24.88 8.46 -5.80
N GLU A 393 24.95 9.76 -5.92
CA GLU A 393 24.69 10.50 -7.16
C GLU A 393 25.91 11.35 -7.53
N SER A 394 26.28 11.25 -8.81
CA SER A 394 27.34 12.04 -9.41
C SER A 394 26.84 12.78 -10.64
N SER A 395 26.91 14.10 -10.61
CA SER A 395 26.55 14.96 -11.73
C SER A 395 27.80 15.55 -12.38
N PHE A 396 27.99 15.31 -13.68
CA PHE A 396 29.16 15.77 -14.44
C PHE A 396 28.83 15.98 -15.92
N LYS A 397 29.82 16.49 -16.68
CA LYS A 397 29.69 16.70 -18.13
C LYS A 397 30.82 16.02 -18.89
N THR A 398 30.47 15.41 -20.02
CA THR A 398 31.45 14.89 -21.02
C THR A 398 31.13 15.48 -22.39
N GLY A 399 31.89 16.51 -22.77
CA GLY A 399 31.59 17.28 -23.98
C GLY A 399 30.19 17.90 -23.93
N PRO A 400 29.31 17.61 -24.90
CA PRO A 400 27.94 18.14 -24.92
C PRO A 400 26.94 17.40 -24.03
N PHE A 401 27.35 16.29 -23.40
CA PHE A 401 26.47 15.43 -22.60
C PHE A 401 26.54 15.82 -21.12
N SER A 402 25.37 15.96 -20.51
CA SER A 402 25.22 16.10 -19.06
C SER A 402 24.82 14.75 -18.48
N HIS A 403 25.53 14.30 -17.46
CA HIS A 403 25.32 13.03 -16.78
C HIS A 403 24.77 13.26 -15.38
N LYS A 404 23.79 12.44 -14.99
CA LYS A 404 23.31 12.27 -13.61
C LYS A 404 23.37 10.78 -13.31
N LEU A 405 24.52 10.34 -12.78
CA LEU A 405 24.80 8.95 -12.49
C LEU A 405 24.38 8.62 -11.06
N VAL A 406 23.45 7.69 -10.92
CA VAL A 406 23.03 7.10 -9.64
C VAL A 406 23.56 5.67 -9.57
N TYR A 407 24.23 5.34 -8.47
CA TYR A 407 24.78 4.00 -8.25
C TYR A 407 24.75 3.64 -6.78
N GLY A 408 24.74 2.34 -6.50
CA GLY A 408 24.62 1.91 -5.12
C GLY A 408 24.78 0.43 -4.91
N PHE A 409 24.71 0.08 -3.62
CA PHE A 409 24.85 -1.27 -3.13
C PHE A 409 23.83 -1.53 -2.02
N ASP A 410 23.23 -2.72 -2.03
CA ASP A 410 22.27 -3.19 -1.02
C ASP A 410 22.78 -4.52 -0.44
N LEU A 411 22.65 -4.67 0.87
CA LEU A 411 22.92 -5.90 1.60
C LEU A 411 21.79 -6.12 2.61
N SER A 412 21.20 -7.31 2.64
CA SER A 412 20.29 -7.68 3.72
C SER A 412 20.34 -9.16 4.04
N VAL A 413 19.99 -9.48 5.27
CA VAL A 413 19.74 -10.83 5.75
C VAL A 413 18.36 -10.85 6.34
N SER A 414 17.46 -11.64 5.73
CA SER A 414 16.12 -11.91 6.24
C SER A 414 16.05 -13.26 6.90
N GLN A 415 15.31 -13.39 7.98
CA GLN A 415 15.03 -14.64 8.66
C GLN A 415 13.52 -14.83 8.73
N TYR A 416 13.06 -15.99 8.29
CA TYR A 416 11.65 -16.39 8.27
C TYR A 416 11.42 -17.54 9.22
N ASN A 417 10.27 -17.54 9.89
CA ASN A 417 9.82 -18.66 10.72
C ASN A 417 8.30 -18.78 10.68
N THR A 418 7.82 -20.02 10.76
CA THR A 418 6.38 -20.32 10.90
C THR A 418 6.17 -21.38 11.96
N ASN A 419 5.03 -21.32 12.62
CA ASN A 419 4.51 -22.47 13.33
C ASN A 419 2.99 -22.48 13.32
N SER A 420 2.44 -23.69 13.41
CA SER A 420 1.03 -23.92 13.63
C SER A 420 0.86 -24.91 14.76
N ASN A 421 -0.06 -24.67 15.67
CA ASN A 421 -0.39 -25.61 16.75
C ASN A 421 -1.90 -25.62 17.02
N GLY A 422 -2.35 -26.61 17.78
CA GLY A 422 -3.74 -26.81 18.11
C GLY A 422 -4.18 -28.26 17.89
N ASN A 423 -5.41 -28.56 18.26
CA ASN A 423 -5.93 -29.95 18.18
C ASN A 423 -6.37 -30.37 16.76
N THR A 424 -6.32 -29.44 15.79
CA THR A 424 -6.57 -29.71 14.36
C THR A 424 -5.29 -29.84 13.55
N VAL A 425 -4.14 -29.60 14.16
CA VAL A 425 -2.86 -29.81 13.50
C VAL A 425 -2.56 -31.30 13.51
N ASP A 426 -2.56 -31.92 12.33
CA ASP A 426 -2.42 -33.35 12.15
C ASP A 426 -0.96 -33.82 12.35
N THR A 427 -0.50 -33.68 13.58
CA THR A 427 0.79 -34.22 14.01
C THR A 427 0.61 -34.87 15.37
N THR A 428 1.39 -35.90 15.65
CA THR A 428 1.42 -36.56 16.97
C THR A 428 1.81 -35.60 18.10
N SER A 429 2.42 -34.46 17.77
CA SER A 429 2.81 -33.42 18.73
C SER A 429 1.81 -32.26 18.82
N GLY A 430 0.82 -32.15 17.90
CA GLY A 430 -0.08 -31.02 17.80
C GLY A 430 0.65 -29.71 17.38
N TYR A 431 1.84 -29.81 16.82
CA TYR A 431 2.70 -28.70 16.41
C TYR A 431 3.30 -28.94 15.03
N LEU A 432 3.27 -27.94 14.15
CA LEU A 432 3.76 -28.02 12.77
C LEU A 432 4.50 -26.74 12.37
N GLU A 433 5.69 -26.88 11.82
CA GLU A 433 6.35 -25.87 11.01
C GLU A 433 6.16 -26.20 9.54
N THR A 434 5.50 -25.32 8.80
CA THR A 434 5.19 -25.56 7.38
C THR A 434 6.42 -25.44 6.48
N PHE A 435 7.44 -24.76 6.93
CA PHE A 435 8.80 -24.78 6.40
C PHE A 435 9.79 -24.49 7.54
N PRO A 436 11.05 -24.95 7.46
CA PRO A 436 12.02 -24.73 8.52
C PRO A 436 12.36 -23.25 8.62
N LYS A 437 12.78 -22.84 9.82
CA LYS A 437 13.40 -21.53 9.98
C LYS A 437 14.42 -21.32 8.87
N THR A 438 14.30 -20.23 8.11
CA THR A 438 15.08 -20.02 6.90
C THR A 438 15.73 -18.65 6.92
N GLN A 439 17.00 -18.60 6.62
CA GLN A 439 17.76 -17.36 6.46
C GLN A 439 18.03 -17.09 4.98
N THR A 440 17.82 -15.86 4.53
CA THR A 440 18.10 -15.43 3.14
C THR A 440 19.04 -14.23 3.14
N LEU A 441 20.22 -14.41 2.55
CA LEU A 441 21.15 -13.34 2.24
C LEU A 441 20.80 -12.75 0.87
N ASN A 442 20.67 -11.43 0.77
CA ASN A 442 20.48 -10.70 -0.49
C ASN A 442 21.60 -9.68 -0.66
N LEU A 443 22.21 -9.66 -1.85
CA LEU A 443 23.22 -8.70 -2.28
C LEU A 443 22.78 -8.08 -3.59
N GLY A 444 22.90 -6.76 -3.73
CA GLY A 444 22.59 -6.05 -4.96
C GLY A 444 23.58 -4.92 -5.23
N ALA A 445 24.01 -4.79 -6.49
CA ALA A 445 24.80 -3.65 -6.95
C ALA A 445 24.19 -3.09 -8.23
N TYR A 446 24.06 -1.78 -8.33
CA TYR A 446 23.37 -1.16 -9.45
C TYR A 446 23.98 0.17 -9.84
N MET A 447 23.72 0.55 -11.09
CA MET A 447 24.01 1.86 -11.62
C MET A 447 22.97 2.25 -12.68
N GLN A 448 22.65 3.53 -12.74
CA GLN A 448 21.78 4.13 -13.75
C GLN A 448 22.32 5.53 -14.08
N ASP A 449 22.49 5.85 -15.35
CA ASP A 449 22.91 7.17 -15.79
C ASP A 449 21.80 7.87 -16.59
N SER A 450 21.50 9.11 -16.27
CA SER A 450 20.60 9.96 -17.04
C SER A 450 21.45 10.90 -17.90
N ILE A 451 21.69 10.49 -19.14
CA ILE A 451 22.54 11.19 -20.11
C ILE A 451 21.68 12.14 -20.93
N SER A 452 21.82 13.43 -20.70
CA SER A 452 21.06 14.47 -21.39
C SER A 452 21.91 15.18 -22.46
N TRP A 453 21.35 15.29 -23.66
CA TRP A 453 21.90 16.05 -24.78
C TRP A 453 20.80 16.84 -25.46
N ASN A 454 20.87 18.16 -25.35
CA ASN A 454 19.80 19.05 -25.80
C ASN A 454 18.43 18.63 -25.21
N LYS A 455 17.51 18.18 -26.08
CA LYS A 455 16.16 17.75 -25.72
C LYS A 455 16.04 16.23 -25.50
N LEU A 456 17.10 15.49 -25.73
CA LEU A 456 17.11 14.02 -25.59
C LEU A 456 17.73 13.64 -24.25
N THR A 457 17.07 12.76 -23.52
CA THR A 457 17.64 12.08 -22.36
C THR A 457 17.61 10.58 -22.59
N PHE A 458 18.75 9.94 -22.48
CA PHE A 458 18.94 8.50 -22.54
C PHE A 458 19.26 7.98 -21.14
N VAL A 459 18.56 6.95 -20.69
CA VAL A 459 18.68 6.40 -19.32
C VAL A 459 19.00 4.91 -19.39
N PRO A 460 20.28 4.51 -19.53
CA PRO A 460 20.72 3.14 -19.32
C PRO A 460 20.83 2.87 -17.82
N GLY A 461 20.40 1.69 -17.41
CA GLY A 461 20.54 1.19 -16.05
C GLY A 461 20.82 -0.31 -16.04
N LEU A 462 21.56 -0.76 -15.06
CA LEU A 462 21.89 -2.15 -14.85
C LEU A 462 22.00 -2.46 -13.36
N ARG A 463 21.44 -3.59 -12.95
CA ARG A 463 21.59 -4.13 -11.60
C ARG A 463 21.94 -5.61 -11.68
N PHE A 464 22.84 -6.03 -10.81
CA PHE A 464 23.13 -7.42 -10.51
C PHE A 464 22.68 -7.72 -9.08
N ASP A 465 21.93 -8.82 -8.92
CA ASP A 465 21.49 -9.34 -7.63
C ASP A 465 21.98 -10.78 -7.45
N TYR A 466 22.31 -11.11 -6.22
CA TYR A 466 22.60 -12.47 -5.76
C TYR A 466 21.79 -12.74 -4.49
N TYR A 467 21.15 -13.89 -4.41
CA TYR A 467 20.49 -14.37 -3.19
C TYR A 467 20.99 -15.75 -2.81
N HIS A 468 21.03 -16.01 -1.51
CA HIS A 468 21.38 -17.32 -0.96
C HIS A 468 20.47 -17.61 0.24
N MET A 469 19.76 -18.73 0.17
CA MET A 469 18.79 -19.20 1.14
C MET A 469 19.32 -20.43 1.83
N THR A 470 19.32 -20.43 3.16
CA THR A 470 19.79 -21.52 4.01
C THR A 470 18.69 -21.89 4.99
N PRO A 471 18.09 -23.09 4.90
CA PRO A 471 17.18 -23.60 5.90
C PRO A 471 17.95 -24.04 7.15
N ASP A 472 17.37 -23.82 8.32
CA ASP A 472 17.88 -24.23 9.63
C ASP A 472 16.77 -25.03 10.35
N ALA A 473 16.76 -26.35 10.13
CA ALA A 473 15.75 -27.22 10.69
C ALA A 473 16.09 -27.55 12.14
N ASP A 474 15.21 -27.21 13.03
CA ASP A 474 15.27 -27.64 14.40
C ASP A 474 14.59 -29.03 14.65
N ASN A 475 14.59 -29.47 15.89
CA ASN A 475 13.95 -30.75 16.25
C ASN A 475 12.44 -30.74 16.03
N THR A 476 11.80 -29.56 16.06
CA THR A 476 10.35 -29.43 15.86
C THR A 476 9.99 -29.69 14.43
N TYR A 477 10.68 -29.04 13.49
CA TYR A 477 10.48 -29.28 12.07
C TYR A 477 10.80 -30.73 11.70
N THR A 478 11.95 -31.27 12.16
CA THR A 478 12.37 -32.63 11.86
C THR A 478 11.43 -33.69 12.44
N SER A 479 10.82 -33.47 13.60
CA SER A 479 9.85 -34.41 14.17
C SER A 479 8.49 -34.34 13.46
N ALA A 480 8.05 -33.17 13.05
CA ALA A 480 6.85 -32.97 12.24
C ALA A 480 7.02 -33.50 10.82
N ALA A 481 8.19 -33.29 10.24
CA ALA A 481 8.58 -33.73 8.91
C ALA A 481 9.17 -35.16 8.90
N SER A 482 9.03 -35.92 9.98
CA SER A 482 9.60 -37.29 10.10
C SER A 482 9.14 -38.25 9.00
N ALA A 483 8.10 -37.89 8.29
CA ALA A 483 7.67 -38.56 7.07
C ALA A 483 8.28 -37.91 5.79
N SER A 484 9.02 -36.82 5.91
CA SER A 484 9.51 -36.12 4.72
C SER A 484 10.65 -36.89 4.10
N THR A 485 10.39 -37.42 2.94
CA THR A 485 11.38 -38.00 2.05
C THR A 485 12.19 -36.93 1.31
N GLN A 486 11.91 -35.64 1.53
CA GLN A 486 12.61 -34.54 0.87
C GLN A 486 13.70 -33.96 1.79
N PRO A 487 14.99 -34.10 1.39
CA PRO A 487 16.07 -33.43 2.10
C PRO A 487 15.95 -31.92 1.96
N LEU A 488 16.15 -31.20 3.07
CA LEU A 488 16.29 -29.74 3.03
C LEU A 488 17.44 -29.31 2.13
N SER A 489 17.24 -28.28 1.39
CA SER A 489 18.21 -27.80 0.43
C SER A 489 18.42 -26.30 0.51
N ASN A 490 19.70 -25.90 0.45
CA ASN A 490 20.03 -24.53 0.17
C ASN A 490 19.56 -24.17 -1.25
N SER A 491 19.14 -22.93 -1.43
CA SER A 491 18.81 -22.39 -2.74
C SER A 491 19.56 -21.10 -2.97
N SER A 492 20.13 -20.93 -4.15
CA SER A 492 20.81 -19.69 -4.52
C SER A 492 20.56 -19.34 -5.97
N GLY A 493 20.65 -18.08 -6.28
CA GLY A 493 20.53 -17.63 -7.64
C GLY A 493 21.03 -16.20 -7.82
N ASN A 494 21.05 -15.79 -9.06
CA ASN A 494 21.40 -14.42 -9.44
C ASN A 494 20.45 -13.91 -10.51
N ALA A 495 20.39 -12.59 -10.63
CA ALA A 495 19.61 -11.91 -11.66
C ALA A 495 20.37 -10.70 -12.18
N LEU A 496 20.23 -10.47 -13.48
CA LEU A 496 20.68 -9.24 -14.13
C LEU A 496 19.43 -8.50 -14.62
N SER A 497 19.26 -7.25 -14.16
CA SER A 497 18.10 -6.41 -14.42
C SER A 497 18.51 -5.17 -15.20
N PRO A 498 18.54 -5.22 -16.55
CA PRO A 498 18.78 -4.05 -17.39
C PRO A 498 17.55 -3.17 -17.50
N ARG A 499 17.79 -1.87 -17.72
CA ARG A 499 16.81 -0.86 -18.11
C ARG A 499 17.37 0.04 -19.18
N LEU A 500 16.57 0.39 -20.16
CA LEU A 500 16.88 1.38 -21.19
C LEU A 500 15.68 2.27 -21.39
N ALA A 501 15.88 3.59 -21.29
CA ALA A 501 14.80 4.52 -21.58
C ALA A 501 15.29 5.71 -22.39
N PHE A 502 14.42 6.27 -23.21
CA PHE A 502 14.62 7.46 -24.02
C PHE A 502 13.46 8.41 -23.76
N LEU A 503 13.78 9.66 -23.44
CA LEU A 503 12.83 10.75 -23.31
C LEU A 503 13.26 11.85 -24.28
N TYR A 504 12.28 12.46 -24.95
CA TYR A 504 12.54 13.58 -25.85
C TYR A 504 11.65 14.78 -25.47
N GLU A 505 12.23 15.81 -24.89
CA GLU A 505 11.51 17.00 -24.47
C GLU A 505 11.27 17.92 -25.69
N ILE A 506 10.20 17.68 -26.43
CA ILE A 506 9.77 18.57 -27.52
C ILE A 506 9.49 19.95 -26.94
N SER A 507 8.76 19.98 -25.85
CA SER A 507 8.48 21.14 -24.98
C SER A 507 8.11 20.64 -23.58
N PRO A 508 8.04 21.49 -22.54
CA PRO A 508 7.51 21.10 -21.23
C PRO A 508 6.10 20.50 -21.28
N ALA A 509 5.33 20.88 -22.30
CA ALA A 509 4.00 20.35 -22.54
C ALA A 509 3.97 19.00 -23.26
N MET A 510 5.08 18.53 -23.82
CA MET A 510 5.12 17.33 -24.65
C MET A 510 6.48 16.62 -24.50
N VAL A 511 6.49 15.57 -23.71
CA VAL A 511 7.66 14.72 -23.44
C VAL A 511 7.30 13.26 -23.72
N PRO A 512 7.36 12.81 -25.01
CA PRO A 512 7.27 11.41 -25.34
C PRO A 512 8.45 10.62 -24.76
N TYR A 513 8.17 9.37 -24.41
CA TYR A 513 9.19 8.44 -23.93
C TYR A 513 8.92 7.02 -24.37
N VAL A 514 9.98 6.22 -24.38
CA VAL A 514 9.93 4.77 -24.52
C VAL A 514 10.89 4.16 -23.52
N GLN A 515 10.51 3.01 -22.95
CA GLN A 515 11.38 2.28 -22.02
C GLN A 515 11.26 0.77 -22.23
N TYR A 516 12.37 0.10 -21.95
CA TYR A 516 12.45 -1.32 -21.68
C TYR A 516 13.01 -1.53 -20.28
N ALA A 517 12.43 -2.43 -19.52
CA ALA A 517 12.93 -2.83 -18.22
C ALA A 517 12.70 -4.32 -17.98
N ARG A 518 13.66 -4.97 -17.29
CA ARG A 518 13.53 -6.33 -16.81
C ARG A 518 13.35 -6.32 -15.29
N GLY A 519 12.39 -7.11 -14.82
CA GLY A 519 12.18 -7.37 -13.41
C GLY A 519 12.45 -8.84 -13.07
N PHE A 520 12.66 -9.12 -11.79
CA PHE A 520 12.74 -10.49 -11.28
C PHE A 520 12.16 -10.58 -9.86
N ARG A 521 11.80 -11.82 -9.45
CA ARG A 521 11.45 -12.20 -8.09
C ARG A 521 12.13 -13.52 -7.75
N ALA A 522 12.88 -13.54 -6.65
CA ALA A 522 13.45 -14.77 -6.11
C ALA A 522 12.35 -15.69 -5.54
N PRO A 523 12.53 -17.02 -5.55
CA PRO A 523 11.66 -17.91 -4.81
C PRO A 523 11.64 -17.57 -3.32
N SER A 524 10.51 -17.78 -2.65
CA SER A 524 10.38 -17.58 -1.20
C SER A 524 10.72 -18.85 -0.40
N ALA A 525 10.96 -18.70 0.91
CA ALA A 525 11.38 -19.79 1.78
C ALA A 525 10.42 -20.99 1.75
N ASN A 526 9.12 -20.72 1.81
CA ASN A 526 8.09 -21.77 1.75
C ASN A 526 8.03 -22.47 0.38
N GLN A 527 8.34 -21.78 -0.71
CA GLN A 527 8.34 -22.38 -2.05
C GLN A 527 9.49 -23.38 -2.24
N VAL A 528 10.60 -23.15 -1.54
CA VAL A 528 11.82 -23.98 -1.68
C VAL A 528 11.80 -25.18 -0.76
N ASN A 529 11.42 -25.04 0.52
CA ASN A 529 11.59 -26.05 1.55
C ASN A 529 10.29 -26.35 2.34
N SER A 530 9.11 -26.05 1.81
CA SER A 530 7.87 -26.41 2.51
C SER A 530 7.69 -27.92 2.57
N TYR A 531 7.13 -28.36 3.69
CA TYR A 531 6.54 -29.69 3.81
C TYR A 531 5.28 -29.60 4.66
N TYR A 532 4.22 -30.16 4.14
CA TYR A 532 2.99 -30.42 4.87
C TYR A 532 2.42 -31.74 4.40
N GLY A 533 2.30 -32.70 5.31
CA GLY A 533 1.61 -33.96 5.05
C GLY A 533 0.25 -33.95 5.78
N GLY A 534 -0.81 -33.86 5.03
CA GLY A 534 -2.17 -33.96 5.51
C GLY A 534 -2.73 -35.35 5.23
N GLY A 535 -2.30 -36.32 5.98
CA GLY A 535 -2.93 -37.66 5.97
C GLY A 535 -4.04 -37.69 6.99
N VAL A 536 -5.16 -37.03 6.74
CA VAL A 536 -6.22 -37.01 7.73
C VAL A 536 -7.10 -38.26 7.56
N ALA A 537 -6.70 -39.32 8.22
CA ALA A 537 -7.64 -40.39 8.57
C ALA A 537 -8.88 -39.88 9.33
N ALA A 538 -8.82 -38.65 9.80
CA ALA A 538 -9.84 -37.97 10.61
C ALA A 538 -10.72 -36.97 9.84
N SER A 539 -10.41 -36.59 8.58
CA SER A 539 -11.32 -35.73 7.86
C SER A 539 -12.56 -36.51 7.41
N MET A 540 -13.73 -35.88 7.50
CA MET A 540 -14.99 -36.39 6.94
C MET A 540 -14.90 -36.79 5.46
N TYR A 541 -13.80 -36.46 4.79
CA TYR A 541 -13.61 -36.60 3.35
C TYR A 541 -12.58 -37.67 2.96
N HIS A 542 -11.87 -38.32 3.91
CA HIS A 542 -10.82 -39.32 3.63
C HIS A 542 -9.88 -38.90 2.50
N THR A 543 -9.39 -37.68 2.55
CA THR A 543 -8.48 -37.14 1.53
C THR A 543 -7.05 -37.14 2.03
N TYR A 544 -6.16 -37.66 1.21
CA TYR A 544 -4.73 -37.74 1.49
C TYR A 544 -3.95 -36.85 0.53
N TYR A 545 -3.23 -35.87 1.07
CA TYR A 545 -2.40 -34.98 0.26
C TYR A 545 -1.14 -34.56 0.99
N GLU A 546 -0.15 -34.14 0.24
CA GLU A 546 1.07 -33.53 0.75
C GLU A 546 1.44 -32.29 -0.09
N GLN A 547 1.96 -31.28 0.58
CA GLN A 547 2.56 -30.12 -0.07
C GLN A 547 4.07 -30.21 0.13
N VAL A 548 4.84 -30.11 -0.93
CA VAL A 548 6.30 -30.18 -0.91
C VAL A 548 6.95 -28.99 -1.56
N GLY A 549 8.08 -28.54 -1.03
CA GLY A 549 8.89 -27.50 -1.63
C GLY A 549 9.63 -27.96 -2.87
N ASN A 550 10.24 -27.01 -3.58
CA ASN A 550 11.07 -27.31 -4.75
C ASN A 550 12.36 -26.49 -4.74
N PRO A 551 13.49 -27.08 -4.39
CA PRO A 551 14.78 -26.37 -4.36
C PRO A 551 15.31 -26.00 -5.76
N ASN A 552 14.73 -26.54 -6.83
CA ASN A 552 15.15 -26.29 -8.21
C ASN A 552 14.42 -25.10 -8.86
N LEU A 553 13.64 -24.35 -8.09
CA LEU A 553 12.91 -23.19 -8.59
C LEU A 553 13.87 -22.14 -9.16
N LYS A 554 13.51 -21.63 -10.32
CA LYS A 554 14.14 -20.48 -10.96
C LYS A 554 13.43 -19.20 -10.58
N PRO A 555 14.13 -18.05 -10.53
CA PRO A 555 13.47 -16.76 -10.35
C PRO A 555 12.40 -16.49 -11.40
N GLU A 556 11.29 -15.89 -10.97
CA GLU A 556 10.33 -15.30 -11.92
C GLU A 556 10.98 -14.10 -12.60
N THR A 557 10.67 -13.88 -13.85
CA THR A 557 11.22 -12.76 -14.61
C THR A 557 10.19 -12.08 -15.49
N SER A 558 10.32 -10.77 -15.65
CA SER A 558 9.54 -9.98 -16.59
C SER A 558 10.44 -9.24 -17.58
N ASN A 559 9.94 -9.06 -18.81
CA ASN A 559 10.48 -8.12 -19.78
C ASN A 559 9.33 -7.20 -20.18
N SER A 560 9.43 -5.93 -19.86
CA SER A 560 8.37 -4.94 -20.07
C SER A 560 8.85 -3.86 -21.03
N PHE A 561 7.97 -3.51 -21.96
CA PHE A 561 8.10 -2.37 -22.88
C PHE A 561 6.98 -1.39 -22.57
N GLU A 562 7.30 -0.11 -22.51
CA GLU A 562 6.35 0.95 -22.30
C GLU A 562 6.67 2.12 -23.23
N ALA A 563 5.63 2.70 -23.81
CA ALA A 563 5.71 3.93 -24.56
C ALA A 563 4.63 4.89 -24.06
N GLY A 564 4.97 6.16 -23.92
CA GLY A 564 4.02 7.11 -23.37
C GLY A 564 4.39 8.55 -23.69
N MET A 565 3.55 9.44 -23.24
CA MET A 565 3.72 10.88 -23.30
C MET A 565 3.24 11.52 -22.03
N ARG A 566 3.95 12.53 -21.59
CA ARG A 566 3.60 13.33 -20.41
C ARG A 566 3.98 14.78 -20.62
N GLY A 567 3.42 15.64 -19.80
CA GLY A 567 3.76 17.06 -19.91
C GLY A 567 3.01 17.93 -18.92
N LYS A 568 3.46 19.18 -18.85
CA LYS A 568 2.83 20.27 -18.10
C LYS A 568 2.52 21.40 -19.08
N LEU A 569 1.25 21.81 -19.11
CA LEU A 569 0.77 22.94 -19.91
C LEU A 569 0.36 24.07 -18.98
N ALA A 570 0.65 25.30 -19.41
CA ALA A 570 0.14 26.51 -18.77
C ALA A 570 -0.44 27.41 -19.87
N PHE A 571 -1.69 27.85 -19.70
CA PHE A 571 -2.37 28.77 -20.62
C PHE A 571 -3.29 29.70 -19.83
N GLY A 572 -2.99 30.99 -19.86
CA GLY A 572 -3.61 31.94 -18.94
C GLY A 572 -3.35 31.57 -17.49
N THR A 573 -4.41 31.47 -16.70
CA THR A 573 -4.36 30.99 -15.29
C THR A 573 -4.49 29.48 -15.17
N ASN A 574 -4.71 28.77 -16.28
CA ASN A 574 -4.88 27.32 -16.25
C ASN A 574 -3.54 26.59 -16.22
N ARG A 575 -3.48 25.50 -15.49
CA ARG A 575 -2.32 24.60 -15.41
C ARG A 575 -2.81 23.16 -15.55
N VAL A 576 -2.18 22.40 -16.42
CA VAL A 576 -2.51 21.00 -16.64
C VAL A 576 -1.23 20.16 -16.54
N SER A 577 -1.28 19.09 -15.75
CA SER A 577 -0.30 18.00 -15.78
C SER A 577 -0.98 16.76 -16.33
N TYR A 578 -0.35 16.01 -17.21
CA TYR A 578 -0.92 14.80 -17.76
C TYR A 578 0.14 13.74 -18.03
N SER A 579 -0.30 12.49 -18.03
CA SER A 579 0.47 11.33 -18.48
C SER A 579 -0.42 10.33 -19.17
N ALA A 580 0.07 9.72 -20.24
CA ALA A 580 -0.58 8.60 -20.93
C ALA A 580 0.49 7.60 -21.35
N SER A 581 0.22 6.31 -21.15
CA SER A 581 1.15 5.24 -21.52
C SER A 581 0.44 4.00 -22.02
N ALA A 582 1.12 3.25 -22.88
CA ALA A 582 0.78 1.89 -23.26
C ALA A 582 1.94 0.97 -22.86
N PHE A 583 1.62 -0.19 -22.33
CA PHE A 583 2.62 -1.14 -21.85
C PHE A 583 2.35 -2.55 -22.37
N TYR A 584 3.43 -3.33 -22.48
CA TYR A 584 3.42 -4.72 -22.87
C TYR A 584 4.49 -5.47 -22.10
N GLY A 585 4.09 -6.45 -21.26
CA GLY A 585 4.96 -7.25 -20.42
C GLY A 585 4.89 -8.74 -20.77
N ARG A 586 6.04 -9.38 -20.84
CA ARG A 586 6.18 -10.84 -20.93
C ARG A 586 6.80 -11.36 -19.66
N TYR A 587 6.13 -12.30 -19.04
CA TYR A 587 6.52 -12.92 -17.77
C TYR A 587 6.85 -14.39 -17.99
N LYS A 588 7.82 -14.91 -17.27
CA LYS A 588 8.26 -16.30 -17.34
C LYS A 588 8.57 -16.84 -15.96
N ASN A 589 8.44 -18.16 -15.84
CA ASN A 589 8.79 -18.93 -14.66
C ASN A 589 7.96 -18.52 -13.43
N PHE A 590 6.69 -18.15 -13.59
CA PHE A 590 5.82 -17.95 -12.44
C PHE A 590 5.86 -19.19 -11.54
N ILE A 591 5.86 -18.97 -10.25
CA ILE A 591 5.92 -20.02 -9.24
C ILE A 591 4.53 -20.16 -8.64
N ASP A 592 3.92 -21.32 -8.82
CA ASP A 592 2.66 -21.68 -8.17
C ASP A 592 2.67 -23.15 -7.76
N SER A 593 1.68 -23.57 -6.98
CA SER A 593 1.53 -24.92 -6.49
C SER A 593 0.63 -25.72 -7.44
N GLU A 594 1.16 -26.83 -7.93
CA GLU A 594 0.47 -27.73 -8.87
C GLU A 594 0.47 -29.16 -8.36
N VAL A 595 -0.52 -29.94 -8.78
CA VAL A 595 -0.55 -31.40 -8.54
C VAL A 595 0.48 -32.07 -9.43
N VAL A 596 1.48 -32.70 -8.84
CA VAL A 596 2.56 -33.38 -9.57
C VAL A 596 2.45 -34.91 -9.52
N GLY A 597 1.50 -35.47 -8.79
CA GLY A 597 1.27 -36.92 -8.71
C GLY A 597 0.41 -37.32 -7.52
N GLY A 598 0.25 -38.64 -7.31
CA GLY A 598 -0.50 -39.21 -6.22
C GLY A 598 -2.02 -39.13 -6.39
N SER A 599 -2.78 -39.39 -5.32
CA SER A 599 -4.24 -39.41 -5.33
C SER A 599 -4.82 -39.02 -3.97
N LEU A 600 -5.84 -38.17 -3.97
CA LEU A 600 -6.59 -37.79 -2.76
C LEU A 600 -7.20 -38.98 -2.02
N THR A 601 -7.40 -40.14 -2.68
CA THR A 601 -8.01 -41.33 -2.10
C THR A 601 -7.00 -42.40 -1.65
N SER A 602 -5.71 -42.15 -1.81
CA SER A 602 -4.64 -43.10 -1.47
C SER A 602 -3.78 -42.62 -0.31
N ALA A 603 -3.84 -43.33 0.83
CA ALA A 603 -2.96 -43.06 1.95
C ALA A 603 -1.50 -43.45 1.70
N SER A 604 -1.25 -44.42 0.81
CA SER A 604 0.10 -44.89 0.47
C SER A 604 0.77 -44.10 -0.66
N ASP A 605 0.00 -43.32 -1.40
CA ASP A 605 0.45 -42.41 -2.48
C ASP A 605 -0.47 -41.16 -2.48
N PRO A 606 -0.32 -40.27 -1.47
CA PRO A 606 -1.16 -39.08 -1.33
C PRO A 606 -0.98 -38.14 -2.49
N GLU A 607 -2.01 -37.38 -2.83
CA GLU A 607 -1.93 -36.36 -3.85
C GLU A 607 -0.86 -35.31 -3.48
N LYS A 608 0.10 -35.14 -4.38
CA LYS A 608 1.28 -34.33 -4.12
C LYS A 608 1.18 -32.99 -4.81
N PHE A 609 1.10 -31.92 -4.02
CA PHE A 609 1.24 -30.55 -4.44
C PHE A 609 2.69 -30.11 -4.36
N GLN A 610 3.22 -29.50 -5.42
CA GLN A 610 4.57 -28.96 -5.44
C GLN A 610 4.61 -27.60 -6.09
N TYR A 611 5.41 -26.70 -5.54
CA TYR A 611 5.73 -25.45 -6.23
C TYR A 611 6.58 -25.72 -7.46
N ILE A 612 6.13 -25.25 -8.61
CA ILE A 612 6.84 -25.39 -9.90
C ILE A 612 6.94 -24.05 -10.60
N ASN A 613 7.95 -23.91 -11.45
CA ASN A 613 7.99 -22.84 -12.42
C ASN A 613 7.10 -23.22 -13.59
N PHE A 614 5.87 -22.81 -13.54
CA PHE A 614 4.97 -23.02 -14.65
C PHE A 614 4.91 -21.76 -15.52
N SER A 615 4.26 -21.81 -16.57
CA SER A 615 3.71 -20.77 -17.42
C SER A 615 4.57 -19.57 -17.83
N LYS A 616 4.08 -19.04 -18.91
CA LYS A 616 4.39 -17.72 -19.44
C LYS A 616 3.12 -16.90 -19.35
N ALA A 617 3.25 -15.66 -18.92
CA ALA A 617 2.13 -14.74 -18.99
C ALA A 617 2.48 -13.54 -19.87
N THR A 618 1.44 -12.97 -20.47
CA THR A 618 1.54 -11.72 -21.22
C THR A 618 0.50 -10.76 -20.67
N ILE A 619 0.93 -9.58 -20.28
CA ILE A 619 0.06 -8.52 -19.76
C ILE A 619 0.31 -7.26 -20.57
N LYS A 620 -0.74 -6.61 -21.02
CA LYS A 620 -0.70 -5.38 -21.81
C LYS A 620 -1.81 -4.43 -21.36
N GLY A 621 -1.65 -3.16 -21.64
CA GLY A 621 -2.68 -2.20 -21.27
C GLY A 621 -2.35 -0.76 -21.61
N VAL A 622 -3.27 0.09 -21.25
CA VAL A 622 -3.14 1.55 -21.40
C VAL A 622 -3.58 2.23 -20.11
N GLU A 623 -2.89 3.29 -19.77
CA GLU A 623 -3.16 4.12 -18.59
C GLU A 623 -3.08 5.59 -19.00
N ALA A 624 -3.98 6.42 -18.48
CA ALA A 624 -3.92 7.87 -18.65
C ALA A 624 -4.38 8.57 -17.37
N LYS A 625 -3.74 9.69 -17.05
CA LYS A 625 -4.08 10.57 -15.92
C LYS A 625 -3.91 12.02 -16.32
N PHE A 626 -4.68 12.89 -15.69
CA PHE A 626 -4.49 14.33 -15.76
C PHE A 626 -4.92 15.01 -14.47
N ASP A 627 -4.28 16.14 -14.19
CA ASP A 627 -4.64 17.12 -13.16
C ASP A 627 -4.74 18.48 -13.82
N TRP A 628 -5.91 19.09 -13.79
CA TRP A 628 -6.18 20.38 -14.37
C TRP A 628 -6.63 21.37 -13.30
N PHE A 629 -5.84 22.41 -13.11
CA PHE A 629 -6.19 23.58 -12.29
C PHE A 629 -6.74 24.66 -13.22
N ALA A 630 -8.05 24.89 -13.15
CA ALA A 630 -8.75 25.94 -13.86
C ALA A 630 -8.73 27.21 -13.01
N GLY A 631 -7.72 28.04 -13.20
CA GLY A 631 -7.39 29.12 -12.29
C GLY A 631 -6.91 28.60 -10.93
N ASP A 632 -7.17 29.38 -9.88
CA ASP A 632 -6.70 29.07 -8.52
C ASP A 632 -7.77 28.33 -7.68
N SER A 633 -8.99 28.21 -8.21
CA SER A 633 -10.16 27.77 -7.43
C SER A 633 -10.72 26.41 -7.81
N VAL A 634 -10.52 25.95 -9.04
CA VAL A 634 -11.07 24.68 -9.52
C VAL A 634 -9.95 23.72 -9.87
N GLU A 635 -10.02 22.54 -9.30
CA GLU A 635 -9.15 21.40 -9.61
C GLU A 635 -9.99 20.27 -10.20
N VAL A 636 -9.58 19.73 -11.34
CA VAL A 636 -10.19 18.58 -11.97
C VAL A 636 -9.12 17.49 -12.15
N LYS A 637 -9.29 16.37 -11.49
CA LYS A 637 -8.43 15.19 -11.63
C LYS A 637 -9.16 14.10 -12.40
N GLY A 638 -8.44 13.36 -13.22
CA GLY A 638 -9.03 12.21 -13.90
C GLY A 638 -8.02 11.17 -14.30
N GLY A 639 -8.51 9.94 -14.44
CA GLY A 639 -7.67 8.86 -14.90
C GLY A 639 -8.45 7.64 -15.35
N VAL A 640 -7.83 6.84 -16.21
CA VAL A 640 -8.37 5.59 -16.72
C VAL A 640 -7.26 4.56 -16.83
N ALA A 641 -7.58 3.31 -16.52
CA ALA A 641 -6.69 2.17 -16.72
C ALA A 641 -7.46 1.01 -17.37
N TYR A 642 -6.83 0.41 -18.36
CA TYR A 642 -7.23 -0.85 -18.97
C TYR A 642 -6.05 -1.80 -18.98
N THR A 643 -6.26 -2.99 -18.47
CA THR A 643 -5.27 -4.08 -18.47
C THR A 643 -5.93 -5.34 -19.00
N ASP A 644 -5.21 -6.06 -19.83
CA ASP A 644 -5.57 -7.37 -20.37
C ASP A 644 -4.37 -8.30 -20.26
N GLY A 645 -4.62 -9.59 -20.01
CA GLY A 645 -3.54 -10.55 -19.88
C GLY A 645 -4.00 -11.99 -19.97
N THR A 646 -3.07 -12.80 -20.44
CA THR A 646 -3.24 -14.25 -20.58
C THR A 646 -2.05 -14.97 -19.96
N GLU A 647 -2.32 -16.11 -19.35
CA GLU A 647 -1.31 -17.05 -18.88
C GLU A 647 -1.45 -18.38 -19.64
N GLN A 648 -0.32 -19.06 -19.78
CA GLN A 648 -0.26 -20.36 -20.41
C GLN A 648 -0.17 -21.43 -19.33
N ASN A 649 -1.14 -22.31 -19.24
CA ASN A 649 -1.22 -23.40 -18.29
C ASN A 649 -0.17 -24.50 -18.59
N THR A 650 0.04 -25.39 -17.63
CA THR A 650 0.97 -26.54 -17.77
C THR A 650 0.58 -27.49 -18.89
N ASP A 651 -0.71 -27.63 -19.17
CA ASP A 651 -1.26 -28.44 -20.27
C ASP A 651 -1.14 -27.78 -21.67
N GLY A 652 -0.57 -26.54 -21.75
CA GLY A 652 -0.41 -25.77 -22.97
C GLY A 652 -1.63 -24.96 -23.38
N THR A 653 -2.73 -25.05 -22.64
CA THR A 653 -3.90 -24.15 -22.83
C THR A 653 -3.60 -22.75 -22.35
N SER A 654 -4.41 -21.78 -22.75
CA SER A 654 -4.30 -20.39 -22.26
C SER A 654 -5.59 -19.97 -21.58
N SER A 655 -5.44 -19.28 -20.46
CA SER A 655 -6.54 -18.65 -19.71
C SER A 655 -6.26 -17.17 -19.45
N GLY A 656 -7.29 -16.42 -19.08
CA GLY A 656 -7.14 -15.08 -18.54
C GLY A 656 -6.47 -15.12 -17.17
N ILE A 657 -5.86 -14.01 -16.77
CA ILE A 657 -5.29 -13.88 -15.43
C ILE A 657 -6.37 -13.38 -14.48
N MET A 658 -6.65 -14.16 -13.42
CA MET A 658 -7.71 -13.90 -12.44
C MET A 658 -7.55 -12.55 -11.72
N SER A 659 -6.33 -12.15 -11.43
CA SER A 659 -6.01 -10.94 -10.67
C SER A 659 -6.14 -9.64 -11.50
N ILE A 660 -6.38 -9.71 -12.81
CA ILE A 660 -6.57 -8.53 -13.67
C ILE A 660 -7.90 -7.85 -13.34
N PRO A 661 -7.87 -6.56 -12.92
CA PRO A 661 -9.08 -5.80 -12.62
C PRO A 661 -9.84 -5.42 -13.90
N PRO A 662 -11.15 -5.13 -13.81
CA PRO A 662 -11.92 -4.53 -14.90
C PRO A 662 -11.39 -3.13 -15.24
N ILE A 663 -11.84 -2.57 -16.39
CA ILE A 663 -11.55 -1.16 -16.72
C ILE A 663 -12.00 -0.28 -15.57
N ALA A 664 -11.09 0.55 -15.09
CA ALA A 664 -11.34 1.52 -14.04
C ALA A 664 -11.15 2.93 -14.56
N ALA A 665 -12.12 3.80 -14.30
CA ALA A 665 -12.01 5.23 -14.58
C ALA A 665 -12.43 6.04 -13.34
N VAL A 666 -11.71 7.11 -13.07
CA VAL A 666 -12.00 8.04 -11.98
C VAL A 666 -12.00 9.47 -12.51
N MET A 667 -12.86 10.30 -11.96
CA MET A 667 -12.90 11.74 -12.23
C MET A 667 -13.32 12.48 -10.98
N GLY A 668 -12.52 13.42 -10.54
CA GLY A 668 -12.77 14.29 -9.39
C GLY A 668 -12.83 15.74 -9.81
N ILE A 669 -13.67 16.50 -9.16
CA ILE A 669 -13.70 17.97 -9.25
C ILE A 669 -13.73 18.54 -7.83
N THR A 670 -12.82 19.47 -7.54
CA THR A 670 -12.78 20.17 -6.26
C THR A 670 -12.81 21.66 -6.50
N TYR A 671 -13.79 22.34 -5.90
CA TYR A 671 -13.87 23.79 -5.89
C TYR A 671 -13.38 24.32 -4.54
N ARG A 672 -12.49 25.29 -4.59
CA ARG A 672 -11.91 25.99 -3.43
C ARG A 672 -12.18 27.47 -3.60
N ALA A 673 -13.09 28.04 -2.81
CA ALA A 673 -13.46 29.45 -2.92
C ALA A 673 -12.33 30.36 -2.42
N ASP A 674 -11.68 29.92 -1.36
CA ASP A 674 -10.54 30.59 -0.73
C ASP A 674 -9.74 29.54 0.06
N ASP A 675 -8.78 29.97 0.88
CA ASP A 675 -8.00 29.05 1.73
C ASP A 675 -8.82 28.47 2.90
N ARG A 676 -10.11 28.82 3.04
CA ARG A 676 -10.92 28.43 4.18
C ARG A 676 -11.77 27.19 3.93
N TRP A 677 -12.31 27.02 2.71
CA TRP A 677 -13.20 25.89 2.46
C TRP A 677 -13.05 25.34 1.04
N PHE A 678 -13.30 24.10 0.93
CA PHE A 678 -13.43 23.40 -0.33
C PHE A 678 -14.63 22.46 -0.32
N VAL A 679 -15.13 22.14 -1.51
CA VAL A 679 -16.09 21.08 -1.75
C VAL A 679 -15.70 20.36 -3.03
N GLY A 680 -15.80 19.04 -3.02
CA GLY A 680 -15.48 18.23 -4.17
C GLY A 680 -16.39 17.04 -4.32
N ALA A 681 -16.34 16.46 -5.51
CA ALA A 681 -17.06 15.25 -5.88
C ALA A 681 -16.15 14.36 -6.72
N ASP A 682 -16.15 13.08 -6.40
CA ASP A 682 -15.41 12.05 -7.13
C ASP A 682 -16.37 11.03 -7.72
N VAL A 683 -16.13 10.66 -8.97
CA VAL A 683 -16.87 9.63 -9.68
C VAL A 683 -15.91 8.49 -10.02
N THR A 684 -16.24 7.30 -9.54
CA THR A 684 -15.50 6.07 -9.89
C THR A 684 -16.40 5.17 -10.73
N TYR A 685 -15.90 4.77 -11.89
CA TYR A 685 -16.53 3.79 -12.76
C TYR A 685 -15.67 2.54 -12.88
N ASN A 686 -16.28 1.37 -12.75
CA ASN A 686 -15.67 0.09 -13.08
C ASN A 686 -16.57 -0.65 -14.07
N SER A 687 -15.97 -1.18 -15.14
CA SER A 687 -16.71 -1.99 -16.11
C SER A 687 -17.11 -3.34 -15.50
N ARG A 688 -18.01 -4.04 -16.16
CA ARG A 688 -18.25 -5.47 -15.88
C ARG A 688 -16.94 -6.24 -16.05
N ARG A 689 -16.65 -7.16 -15.11
CA ARG A 689 -15.62 -8.20 -15.30
C ARG A 689 -16.33 -9.49 -15.69
N ASP A 690 -16.19 -9.84 -16.96
CA ASP A 690 -16.62 -11.15 -17.48
C ASP A 690 -15.54 -12.18 -17.07
N THR A 691 -15.98 -13.35 -16.66
CA THR A 691 -15.10 -14.41 -16.17
C THR A 691 -14.94 -15.55 -17.18
N SER A 692 -15.47 -15.40 -18.39
CA SER A 692 -15.40 -16.45 -19.43
C SER A 692 -13.97 -16.84 -19.81
N ASP A 693 -13.03 -15.91 -19.70
CA ASP A 693 -11.60 -16.10 -19.98
C ASP A 693 -10.83 -16.83 -18.88
N VAL A 694 -11.35 -16.84 -17.63
CA VAL A 694 -10.73 -17.49 -16.45
C VAL A 694 -11.51 -18.74 -16.01
N ASN A 695 -12.70 -18.98 -16.53
CA ASN A 695 -13.49 -20.16 -16.21
C ASN A 695 -12.83 -21.44 -16.75
N THR A 696 -12.79 -22.47 -15.92
CA THR A 696 -12.38 -23.83 -16.33
C THR A 696 -13.60 -24.71 -16.71
N SER A 697 -13.36 -25.95 -17.10
CA SER A 697 -14.43 -26.92 -17.33
C SER A 697 -15.24 -27.21 -16.06
N SER A 698 -14.57 -27.25 -14.91
CA SER A 698 -15.13 -27.61 -13.60
C SER A 698 -15.55 -26.40 -12.77
N THR A 699 -14.91 -25.25 -12.94
CA THR A 699 -15.13 -24.06 -12.10
C THR A 699 -15.61 -22.86 -12.92
N LYS A 700 -16.74 -22.30 -12.52
CA LYS A 700 -17.28 -21.05 -13.05
C LYS A 700 -17.25 -19.98 -11.97
N TYR A 701 -16.66 -18.84 -12.25
CA TYR A 701 -16.51 -17.74 -11.30
C TYR A 701 -17.59 -16.67 -11.44
N PHE A 702 -17.85 -15.96 -10.37
CA PHE A 702 -18.84 -14.87 -10.35
C PHE A 702 -18.35 -13.67 -11.18
N SER A 703 -19.12 -13.32 -12.20
CA SER A 703 -18.87 -12.12 -13.02
C SER A 703 -19.45 -10.87 -12.33
N THR A 704 -18.61 -9.88 -12.03
CA THR A 704 -19.08 -8.65 -11.39
C THR A 704 -19.78 -7.72 -12.38
N PRO A 705 -20.96 -7.17 -12.05
CA PRO A 705 -21.60 -6.12 -12.84
C PRO A 705 -20.75 -4.85 -12.88
N SER A 706 -20.97 -4.01 -13.90
CA SER A 706 -20.44 -2.64 -13.90
C SER A 706 -21.11 -1.78 -12.82
N TYR A 707 -20.35 -0.83 -12.30
CA TYR A 707 -20.88 0.13 -11.35
C TYR A 707 -20.26 1.52 -11.49
N THR A 708 -21.04 2.51 -11.05
CA THR A 708 -20.58 3.90 -10.89
C THR A 708 -20.89 4.35 -9.47
N ILE A 709 -19.90 4.89 -8.80
CA ILE A 709 -20.00 5.44 -7.44
C ILE A 709 -19.69 6.92 -7.50
N VAL A 710 -20.44 7.71 -6.73
CA VAL A 710 -20.18 9.13 -6.52
C VAL A 710 -19.93 9.35 -5.05
N ASP A 711 -18.79 9.97 -4.75
CA ASP A 711 -18.38 10.39 -3.41
C ASP A 711 -18.36 11.92 -3.36
N LEU A 712 -18.73 12.49 -2.22
CA LEU A 712 -18.65 13.92 -1.94
C LEU A 712 -17.68 14.16 -0.78
N HIS A 713 -16.89 15.22 -0.87
CA HIS A 713 -16.01 15.63 0.22
C HIS A 713 -15.99 17.14 0.37
N ALA A 714 -15.77 17.61 1.60
CA ALA A 714 -15.71 19.02 1.92
C ALA A 714 -14.79 19.26 3.10
N GLY A 715 -14.17 20.42 3.14
CA GLY A 715 -13.38 20.87 4.28
C GLY A 715 -13.61 22.33 4.60
N TYR A 716 -13.48 22.67 5.89
CA TYR A 716 -13.63 24.02 6.39
C TYR A 716 -12.61 24.34 7.50
N LYS A 717 -11.83 25.40 7.31
CA LYS A 717 -10.94 25.95 8.34
C LYS A 717 -11.70 26.93 9.20
N ILE A 718 -12.11 26.50 10.40
CA ILE A 718 -12.80 27.34 11.38
C ILE A 718 -11.90 28.50 11.82
N THR A 719 -10.64 28.17 12.11
CA THR A 719 -9.55 29.11 12.41
C THR A 719 -8.30 28.70 11.65
N GLN A 720 -7.21 29.47 11.76
CA GLN A 720 -5.93 29.04 11.21
C GLN A 720 -5.37 27.75 11.84
N HIS A 721 -5.92 27.33 12.98
CA HIS A 721 -5.47 26.17 13.80
C HIS A 721 -6.52 25.06 13.89
N VAL A 722 -7.71 25.24 13.38
CA VAL A 722 -8.78 24.23 13.48
C VAL A 722 -9.41 24.03 12.11
N SER A 723 -9.30 22.82 11.60
CA SER A 723 -9.94 22.39 10.34
C SER A 723 -10.87 21.21 10.55
N LEU A 724 -11.96 21.20 9.81
CA LEU A 724 -12.91 20.10 9.71
C LEU A 724 -12.92 19.57 8.29
N THR A 725 -13.02 18.24 8.15
CA THR A 725 -13.29 17.55 6.89
C THR A 725 -14.50 16.66 7.05
N ALA A 726 -15.27 16.50 5.99
CA ALA A 726 -16.42 15.60 5.96
C ALA A 726 -16.55 14.97 4.56
N GLY A 727 -16.97 13.72 4.53
CA GLY A 727 -17.21 12.99 3.29
C GLY A 727 -18.50 12.18 3.34
N ILE A 728 -19.10 11.97 2.17
CA ILE A 728 -20.19 11.04 1.95
C ILE A 728 -19.73 10.11 0.83
N ASN A 729 -19.49 8.86 1.15
CA ASN A 729 -19.13 7.85 0.16
C ASN A 729 -20.39 7.14 -0.34
N ASN A 730 -20.37 6.71 -1.61
CA ASN A 730 -21.48 6.02 -2.25
C ASN A 730 -22.79 6.79 -2.10
N LEU A 731 -22.82 8.06 -2.50
CA LEU A 731 -23.93 9.01 -2.33
C LEU A 731 -25.28 8.42 -2.71
N PHE A 732 -25.36 7.63 -3.79
CA PHE A 732 -26.58 7.04 -4.32
C PHE A 732 -26.91 5.66 -3.75
N ASN A 733 -26.21 5.23 -2.70
CA ASN A 733 -26.40 3.93 -2.04
C ASN A 733 -26.39 2.76 -3.02
N ARG A 734 -25.45 2.77 -3.98
CA ARG A 734 -25.34 1.73 -4.99
C ARG A 734 -24.85 0.44 -4.36
N LYS A 735 -25.52 -0.68 -4.61
CA LYS A 735 -25.05 -2.03 -4.32
C LYS A 735 -24.07 -2.45 -5.41
N TYR A 736 -22.84 -2.85 -5.01
CA TYR A 736 -21.79 -3.24 -5.94
C TYR A 736 -20.76 -4.18 -5.29
N TRP A 737 -19.99 -4.84 -6.11
CA TRP A 737 -18.90 -5.71 -5.73
C TRP A 737 -17.61 -5.20 -6.36
N ARG A 738 -16.55 -5.18 -5.59
CA ARG A 738 -15.20 -4.95 -6.11
C ARG A 738 -14.63 -6.30 -6.58
N TRP A 739 -14.11 -6.34 -7.79
CA TRP A 739 -13.54 -7.56 -8.36
C TRP A 739 -12.47 -8.19 -7.44
N SER A 740 -11.58 -7.38 -6.88
CA SER A 740 -10.55 -7.82 -5.94
C SER A 740 -11.09 -8.61 -4.74
N ASP A 741 -12.33 -8.35 -4.32
CA ASP A 741 -12.92 -8.92 -3.12
C ASP A 741 -13.74 -10.19 -3.40
N VAL A 742 -14.11 -10.45 -4.67
CA VAL A 742 -15.07 -11.51 -5.04
C VAL A 742 -14.61 -12.44 -6.15
N ARG A 743 -13.41 -12.24 -6.68
CA ARG A 743 -12.90 -12.97 -7.87
C ARG A 743 -12.83 -14.50 -7.67
N ASP A 744 -12.68 -14.96 -6.43
CA ASP A 744 -12.61 -16.39 -6.11
C ASP A 744 -13.99 -17.03 -5.83
N LEU A 745 -15.07 -16.23 -5.85
CA LEU A 745 -16.41 -16.75 -5.61
C LEU A 745 -16.94 -17.50 -6.82
N SER A 746 -17.60 -18.63 -6.55
CA SER A 746 -18.27 -19.40 -7.60
C SER A 746 -19.48 -18.65 -8.17
N ALA A 747 -19.73 -18.82 -9.46
CA ALA A 747 -20.95 -18.37 -10.10
C ALA A 747 -22.22 -19.00 -9.52
N SER A 748 -22.09 -20.16 -8.86
CA SER A 748 -23.16 -20.86 -8.16
C SER A 748 -23.27 -20.48 -6.66
N SER A 749 -22.46 -19.51 -6.19
CA SER A 749 -22.56 -19.04 -4.80
C SER A 749 -23.97 -18.56 -4.48
N SER A 750 -24.42 -18.83 -3.26
CA SER A 750 -25.76 -18.42 -2.81
C SER A 750 -25.90 -16.89 -2.85
N TYR A 751 -27.14 -16.42 -2.90
CA TYR A 751 -27.42 -14.99 -2.82
C TYR A 751 -26.92 -14.38 -1.50
N ALA A 752 -27.03 -15.12 -0.40
CA ALA A 752 -26.49 -14.70 0.90
C ALA A 752 -24.95 -14.52 0.85
N THR A 753 -24.24 -15.51 0.31
CA THR A 753 -22.78 -15.43 0.13
C THR A 753 -22.41 -14.22 -0.73
N LEU A 754 -23.06 -14.01 -1.87
CA LEU A 754 -22.76 -12.85 -2.73
C LEU A 754 -23.03 -11.53 -2.02
N ASN A 755 -24.13 -11.44 -1.24
CA ASN A 755 -24.46 -10.22 -0.50
C ASN A 755 -23.45 -9.88 0.58
N SER A 756 -22.94 -10.90 1.31
CA SER A 756 -21.96 -10.67 2.38
C SER A 756 -20.66 -10.03 1.87
N TYR A 757 -20.35 -10.17 0.56
CA TYR A 757 -19.18 -9.56 -0.08
C TYR A 757 -19.46 -8.24 -0.79
N THR A 758 -20.64 -7.66 -0.64
CA THR A 758 -20.92 -6.32 -1.20
C THR A 758 -20.09 -5.25 -0.50
N ALA A 759 -19.68 -4.24 -1.26
CA ALA A 759 -19.05 -3.06 -0.68
C ALA A 759 -20.08 -2.26 0.17
N PRO A 760 -19.63 -1.40 1.09
CA PRO A 760 -20.53 -0.59 1.92
C PRO A 760 -21.51 0.23 1.10
N GLY A 761 -22.70 0.39 1.65
CA GLY A 761 -23.70 1.33 1.17
C GLY A 761 -23.26 2.78 1.35
N ARG A 762 -24.21 3.72 1.25
CA ARG A 762 -23.95 5.12 1.55
C ARG A 762 -23.49 5.26 3.00
N ASN A 763 -22.32 5.85 3.17
CA ASN A 763 -21.70 6.07 4.48
C ASN A 763 -21.09 7.47 4.54
N PHE A 764 -20.76 7.93 5.73
CA PHE A 764 -20.16 9.23 5.95
C PHE A 764 -18.93 9.13 6.86
N ASN A 765 -18.00 10.04 6.64
CA ASN A 765 -16.85 10.23 7.51
C ASN A 765 -16.69 11.69 7.89
N VAL A 766 -16.10 11.94 9.05
CA VAL A 766 -15.78 13.28 9.52
C VAL A 766 -14.41 13.27 10.17
N GLY A 767 -13.65 14.34 9.96
CA GLY A 767 -12.35 14.55 10.56
C GLY A 767 -12.21 15.93 11.16
N MET A 768 -11.45 16.05 12.23
CA MET A 768 -11.06 17.32 12.83
C MET A 768 -9.55 17.31 13.09
N LYS A 769 -8.88 18.38 12.70
CA LYS A 769 -7.47 18.61 12.99
C LYS A 769 -7.31 19.92 13.73
N ILE A 770 -6.55 19.89 14.82
CA ILE A 770 -6.14 21.06 15.59
C ILE A 770 -4.61 21.08 15.55
N ASP A 771 -4.00 22.19 15.14
CA ASP A 771 -2.55 22.31 15.01
C ASP A 771 -2.04 23.69 15.47
N PHE A 772 -0.82 23.74 16.01
CA PHE A 772 -0.21 24.93 16.61
C PHE A 772 1.26 25.10 16.20
#